data_3044db76ec5b7664e39d83c0904e62cd
#
_entry.id   3044db76ec5b7664e39d83c0904e62cd
#
_cell.length_a   1.000
_cell.length_b   1.000
_cell.length_c   1.000
_cell.angle_alpha   90.00
_cell.angle_beta   90.00
_cell.angle_gamma   90.00
#
_symmetry.space_group_name_H-M   'P 1'
#
loop_
_entity.id
_entity.type
_entity.pdbx_description
1 polymer ?
#
loop_
_entity_poly.entity_id
_entity_poly.type
_entity_poly.pdbx_seq_one_letter_code
_entity_poly.pdbx_strand_id
1 'polypeptide(L)'
;YFGQTDLFYYDMDSGEEKKLMGSVHSAPTWHSNGEIIYYSKKPKFPNKHGSMFYDIYSYSFETEKEERLTFDARAFNPVFIDRDSSIAYLATYDGGQDIFILDLKAMESRKISNLTDRPILSHLNYDKSSYSLFFDITHHHYRNIGYFDLKTEEIGQTQQQPIFDPETGEKISGDMHFDPETGEAIIKTQFDPEIGTQGFYKNDPHFDERNMSISDSGVQIYSQDKSGIYNLFMVNPIDTISGYITNLTGGAFMPDIAKDGRILYSLYKNGAYTISLLDSIHLIPEDFVGYSPNYYQNNSGFSEPILTLNKTEAKSYVDQFPNMFIMPKLMMDYGTLKPGFYFYSSEVINRLSVFGGASLNKLNDVDLFFIFDFKRFYPTLFFETFYLTRNTTDNSKYQGIYDIEDDIKFRLVQFRSGMKIPIFGSLLELSGTRQWYRAFINQNLPSEGIEAGAAYDYFRGWSLSGDWSLDMVKRRLDKTINPSKGFKVWSKIDLENNDFIEGLDLSESGTLTEKFKDNNLGRVQLGGSYYYELPWQKRWTVSLTSQVGWISNNNVDSFFHFYLGGLPGLKGYPFYSIQGTHSAMIDATFRMPIFMEKHYKAKWTIWQNSTLGAIFQVGDAWTDTYSLKKSVGIQWRLNGFSFYNFPTAIEVEYHQPINKFEREINEETITYGNEGRTYVKVLFDF
;
A
#
# COMPACT_ATOMS: atom_id res chain seq x y z
N TYR A 1 -4.75 6.41 12.33
CA TYR A 1 -4.24 5.03 12.16
C TYR A 1 -5.40 4.15 11.72
N PHE A 2 -5.50 3.85 10.43
CA PHE A 2 -6.39 2.80 9.95
C PHE A 2 -5.67 1.45 10.12
N GLY A 3 -5.76 0.87 11.33
CA GLY A 3 -5.30 -0.49 11.58
C GLY A 3 -6.11 -1.47 10.75
N GLN A 4 -5.49 -2.60 10.37
CA GLN A 4 -6.26 -3.73 9.85
C GLN A 4 -7.13 -4.26 10.97
N THR A 5 -8.43 -4.43 10.72
CA THR A 5 -9.37 -5.04 11.66
C THR A 5 -9.16 -6.55 11.67
N ASP A 6 -9.07 -7.11 12.86
CA ASP A 6 -8.92 -8.55 13.08
C ASP A 6 -10.25 -9.11 13.60
N LEU A 7 -10.58 -10.35 13.25
CA LEU A 7 -11.72 -11.07 13.76
C LEU A 7 -11.29 -12.01 14.87
N PHE A 8 -11.96 -11.87 16.03
CA PHE A 8 -11.75 -12.71 17.20
C PHE A 8 -13.03 -13.50 17.52
N TYR A 9 -12.84 -14.68 18.03
CA TYR A 9 -13.86 -15.48 18.67
C TYR A 9 -13.61 -15.48 20.17
N TYR A 10 -14.65 -15.20 20.94
CA TYR A 10 -14.62 -15.23 22.39
C TYR A 10 -15.65 -16.21 22.91
N ASP A 11 -15.21 -17.21 23.65
CA ASP A 11 -16.08 -18.20 24.29
C ASP A 11 -16.48 -17.67 25.67
N MET A 12 -17.77 -17.44 25.87
CA MET A 12 -18.29 -16.83 27.10
C MET A 12 -18.25 -17.78 28.30
N ASP A 13 -18.26 -19.09 28.08
CA ASP A 13 -18.26 -20.09 29.15
C ASP A 13 -16.85 -20.34 29.66
N SER A 14 -15.88 -20.48 28.78
CA SER A 14 -14.47 -20.70 29.12
C SER A 14 -13.69 -19.41 29.35
N GLY A 15 -14.15 -18.26 28.80
CA GLY A 15 -13.42 -16.99 28.79
C GLY A 15 -12.25 -16.98 27.82
N GLU A 16 -12.14 -17.94 26.93
CA GLU A 16 -11.06 -18.05 25.96
C GLU A 16 -11.28 -17.10 24.76
N GLU A 17 -10.25 -16.33 24.42
CA GLU A 17 -10.23 -15.49 23.24
C GLU A 17 -9.29 -16.07 22.18
N LYS A 18 -9.79 -16.30 20.98
CA LYS A 18 -9.01 -16.80 19.84
C LYS A 18 -9.12 -15.85 18.66
N LYS A 19 -7.98 -15.38 18.15
CA LYS A 19 -7.95 -14.67 16.87
C LYS A 19 -8.17 -15.65 15.73
N LEU A 20 -9.22 -15.45 14.94
CA LEU A 20 -9.52 -16.28 13.78
C LEU A 20 -8.75 -15.81 12.55
N MET A 21 -8.86 -14.54 12.19
CA MET A 21 -8.24 -13.99 10.98
C MET A 21 -8.04 -12.48 11.05
N GLY A 22 -7.24 -11.95 10.12
CA GLY A 22 -7.01 -10.52 9.97
C GLY A 22 -7.56 -9.95 8.68
N SER A 23 -7.61 -8.63 8.60
CA SER A 23 -8.06 -7.87 7.41
C SER A 23 -9.56 -8.05 7.09
N VAL A 24 -10.36 -8.35 8.09
CA VAL A 24 -11.83 -8.39 7.98
C VAL A 24 -12.36 -6.97 7.97
N HIS A 25 -13.34 -6.67 7.11
CA HIS A 25 -13.83 -5.30 6.95
C HIS A 25 -15.17 -5.04 7.62
N SER A 26 -16.12 -5.95 7.51
CA SER A 26 -17.48 -5.80 8.01
C SER A 26 -17.81 -6.82 9.07
N ALA A 27 -18.93 -6.61 9.77
CA ALA A 27 -19.44 -7.56 10.74
C ALA A 27 -19.64 -8.93 10.07
N PRO A 28 -19.29 -10.03 10.75
CA PRO A 28 -19.59 -11.37 10.29
C PRO A 28 -21.06 -11.71 10.50
N THR A 29 -21.56 -12.70 9.76
CA THR A 29 -22.86 -13.32 9.99
C THR A 29 -22.69 -14.82 10.17
N TRP A 30 -23.53 -15.43 11.00
CA TRP A 30 -23.55 -16.86 11.24
C TRP A 30 -24.46 -17.58 10.24
N HIS A 31 -24.02 -18.73 9.79
CA HIS A 31 -24.93 -19.74 9.21
C HIS A 31 -25.83 -20.26 10.32
N SER A 32 -27.07 -20.65 9.99
CA SER A 32 -28.06 -21.14 10.97
C SER A 32 -27.63 -22.36 11.76
N ASN A 33 -26.68 -23.18 11.23
CA ASN A 33 -26.13 -24.32 11.94
C ASN A 33 -25.15 -23.97 13.07
N GLY A 34 -24.70 -22.71 13.15
CA GLY A 34 -23.73 -22.27 14.14
C GLY A 34 -22.29 -22.73 13.92
N GLU A 35 -21.96 -23.34 12.79
CA GLU A 35 -20.63 -23.92 12.50
C GLU A 35 -19.85 -23.13 11.45
N ILE A 36 -20.52 -22.23 10.73
CA ILE A 36 -19.92 -21.44 9.65
C ILE A 36 -20.23 -19.98 9.89
N ILE A 37 -19.22 -19.13 9.66
CA ILE A 37 -19.37 -17.67 9.60
C ILE A 37 -19.02 -17.15 8.21
N TYR A 38 -19.73 -16.11 7.80
CA TYR A 38 -19.46 -15.37 6.58
C TYR A 38 -19.02 -13.94 6.90
N TYR A 39 -18.03 -13.44 6.19
CA TYR A 39 -17.46 -12.10 6.43
C TYR A 39 -16.81 -11.54 5.18
N SER A 40 -16.52 -10.26 5.16
CA SER A 40 -15.78 -9.65 4.05
C SER A 40 -14.31 -9.45 4.41
N LYS A 41 -13.43 -9.72 3.44
CA LYS A 41 -11.99 -9.66 3.59
C LYS A 41 -11.31 -9.29 2.28
N LYS A 42 -10.15 -8.62 2.34
CA LYS A 42 -9.29 -8.45 1.17
C LYS A 42 -8.52 -9.74 0.89
N PRO A 43 -8.37 -10.12 -0.40
CA PRO A 43 -7.54 -11.26 -0.78
C PRO A 43 -6.07 -11.02 -0.38
N LYS A 44 -5.33 -12.10 -0.22
CA LYS A 44 -3.90 -12.04 0.13
C LYS A 44 -3.06 -11.41 -0.98
N PHE A 45 -3.44 -11.62 -2.23
CA PHE A 45 -2.74 -11.14 -3.41
C PHE A 45 -3.66 -10.24 -4.24
N PRO A 46 -3.10 -9.19 -4.87
CA PRO A 46 -3.88 -8.37 -5.78
C PRO A 46 -4.31 -9.14 -7.02
N ASN A 47 -5.35 -8.65 -7.69
CA ASN A 47 -5.78 -9.16 -8.97
C ASN A 47 -4.80 -8.77 -10.09
N LYS A 48 -5.08 -9.19 -11.33
CA LYS A 48 -4.25 -8.90 -12.51
C LYS A 48 -4.00 -7.40 -12.78
N HIS A 49 -4.82 -6.52 -12.22
CA HIS A 49 -4.68 -5.07 -12.32
C HIS A 49 -3.98 -4.43 -11.12
N GLY A 50 -3.44 -5.23 -10.19
CA GLY A 50 -2.78 -4.74 -8.98
C GLY A 50 -3.73 -4.27 -7.87
N SER A 51 -5.05 -4.49 -8.00
CA SER A 51 -6.05 -4.06 -7.04
C SER A 51 -6.44 -5.20 -6.09
N MET A 52 -6.80 -4.84 -4.85
CA MET A 52 -7.34 -5.75 -3.84
C MET A 52 -8.69 -5.22 -3.41
N PHE A 53 -9.76 -5.86 -3.86
CA PHE A 53 -11.12 -5.55 -3.45
C PHE A 53 -11.55 -6.45 -2.30
N TYR A 54 -12.54 -6.01 -1.54
CA TYR A 54 -13.18 -6.86 -0.55
C TYR A 54 -14.08 -7.89 -1.22
N ASP A 55 -14.02 -9.10 -0.70
CA ASP A 55 -14.83 -10.22 -1.15
C ASP A 55 -15.43 -10.96 0.04
N ILE A 56 -16.49 -11.71 -0.19
CA ILE A 56 -17.13 -12.55 0.82
C ILE A 56 -16.33 -13.85 0.96
N TYR A 57 -16.07 -14.22 2.20
CA TYR A 57 -15.41 -15.46 2.62
C TYR A 57 -16.30 -16.21 3.60
N SER A 58 -16.13 -17.52 3.66
CA SER A 58 -16.64 -18.38 4.72
C SER A 58 -15.48 -18.92 5.56
N TYR A 59 -15.77 -19.22 6.83
CA TYR A 59 -14.90 -19.97 7.71
C TYR A 59 -15.72 -21.02 8.44
N SER A 60 -15.29 -22.28 8.35
CA SER A 60 -15.92 -23.41 9.06
C SER A 60 -15.13 -23.72 10.32
N PHE A 61 -15.80 -23.73 11.47
CA PHE A 61 -15.19 -24.08 12.76
C PHE A 61 -14.88 -25.58 12.86
N GLU A 62 -15.66 -26.44 12.16
CA GLU A 62 -15.42 -27.89 12.13
C GLU A 62 -14.14 -28.25 11.39
N THR A 63 -13.93 -27.64 10.20
CA THR A 63 -12.80 -27.99 9.34
C THR A 63 -11.61 -27.03 9.50
N GLU A 64 -11.78 -25.94 10.24
CA GLU A 64 -10.86 -24.81 10.37
C GLU A 64 -10.39 -24.22 9.02
N LYS A 65 -11.22 -24.30 7.99
CA LYS A 65 -10.89 -23.83 6.64
C LYS A 65 -11.61 -22.55 6.29
N GLU A 66 -10.88 -21.67 5.60
CA GLU A 66 -11.37 -20.45 4.99
C GLU A 66 -11.56 -20.66 3.48
N GLU A 67 -12.69 -20.24 2.93
CA GLU A 67 -12.99 -20.29 1.51
C GLU A 67 -13.43 -18.91 1.00
N ARG A 68 -12.97 -18.52 -0.19
CA ARG A 68 -13.37 -17.28 -0.86
C ARG A 68 -14.56 -17.58 -1.77
N LEU A 69 -15.69 -16.87 -1.54
CA LEU A 69 -16.95 -17.13 -2.23
C LEU A 69 -17.21 -16.16 -3.38
N THR A 70 -16.69 -14.94 -3.32
CA THR A 70 -16.80 -13.97 -4.42
C THR A 70 -15.41 -13.52 -4.90
N PHE A 71 -15.32 -12.99 -6.14
CA PHE A 71 -14.07 -12.63 -6.76
C PHE A 71 -14.15 -11.22 -7.35
N ASP A 72 -13.35 -10.30 -6.78
CA ASP A 72 -13.29 -8.88 -7.16
C ASP A 72 -14.65 -8.14 -7.10
N ALA A 73 -15.55 -8.62 -6.23
CA ALA A 73 -16.92 -8.14 -6.16
C ALA A 73 -17.10 -6.83 -5.42
N ARG A 74 -16.06 -6.32 -4.71
CA ARG A 74 -16.15 -5.15 -3.82
C ARG A 74 -17.27 -5.31 -2.78
N ALA A 75 -17.39 -6.52 -2.24
CA ALA A 75 -18.47 -6.99 -1.42
C ALA A 75 -18.19 -6.81 0.08
N PHE A 76 -19.20 -6.41 0.84
CA PHE A 76 -19.12 -6.20 2.27
C PHE A 76 -20.48 -6.39 2.95
N ASN A 77 -20.51 -6.45 4.28
CA ASN A 77 -21.69 -6.66 5.10
C ASN A 77 -22.54 -7.86 4.66
N PRO A 78 -22.00 -9.09 4.66
CA PRO A 78 -22.80 -10.27 4.34
C PRO A 78 -23.83 -10.54 5.42
N VAL A 79 -24.98 -11.05 5.03
CA VAL A 79 -25.99 -11.61 5.92
C VAL A 79 -26.52 -12.92 5.33
N PHE A 80 -26.65 -13.97 6.17
CA PHE A 80 -27.14 -15.26 5.74
C PHE A 80 -28.67 -15.29 5.71
N ILE A 81 -29.25 -15.79 4.63
CA ILE A 81 -30.69 -15.97 4.43
C ILE A 81 -31.00 -17.48 4.50
N ASP A 82 -31.56 -17.90 5.62
CA ASP A 82 -31.83 -19.31 5.91
C ASP A 82 -32.73 -20.00 4.87
N ARG A 83 -33.79 -19.32 4.44
CA ARG A 83 -34.81 -19.88 3.58
C ARG A 83 -34.26 -20.38 2.25
N ASP A 84 -33.35 -19.62 1.66
CA ASP A 84 -32.86 -19.85 0.30
C ASP A 84 -31.43 -20.41 0.28
N SER A 85 -30.80 -20.61 1.45
CA SER A 85 -29.39 -20.97 1.56
C SER A 85 -28.51 -20.01 0.75
N SER A 86 -28.72 -18.73 0.92
CA SER A 86 -28.04 -17.66 0.17
C SER A 86 -27.46 -16.62 1.12
N ILE A 87 -26.60 -15.77 0.57
CA ILE A 87 -25.99 -14.65 1.28
C ILE A 87 -26.39 -13.35 0.58
N ALA A 88 -27.11 -12.47 1.28
CA ALA A 88 -27.23 -11.09 0.84
C ALA A 88 -25.97 -10.32 1.26
N TYR A 89 -25.52 -9.42 0.41
CA TYR A 89 -24.36 -8.57 0.69
C TYR A 89 -24.45 -7.23 -0.03
N LEU A 90 -23.74 -6.25 0.47
CA LEU A 90 -23.61 -4.96 -0.18
C LEU A 90 -22.40 -4.97 -1.11
N ALA A 91 -22.52 -4.38 -2.29
CA ALA A 91 -21.37 -4.21 -3.17
C ALA A 91 -21.35 -2.83 -3.83
N THR A 92 -20.14 -2.32 -4.09
CA THR A 92 -19.97 -1.10 -4.86
C THR A 92 -19.95 -1.44 -6.34
N TYR A 93 -20.95 -0.95 -7.05
CA TYR A 93 -21.13 -1.20 -8.47
C TYR A 93 -21.49 0.10 -9.18
N ASP A 94 -20.88 0.36 -10.31
CA ASP A 94 -21.15 1.53 -11.20
C ASP A 94 -21.22 2.89 -10.46
N GLY A 95 -20.32 3.08 -9.50
CA GLY A 95 -20.21 4.31 -8.72
C GLY A 95 -21.26 4.50 -7.62
N GLY A 96 -22.10 3.49 -7.35
CA GLY A 96 -23.05 3.42 -6.25
C GLY A 96 -22.86 2.17 -5.41
N GLN A 97 -23.77 1.98 -4.45
CA GLN A 97 -23.84 0.77 -3.66
C GLN A 97 -25.23 0.14 -3.85
N ASP A 98 -25.21 -1.19 -4.03
CA ASP A 98 -26.41 -1.98 -4.25
C ASP A 98 -26.38 -3.25 -3.41
N ILE A 99 -27.57 -3.88 -3.27
CA ILE A 99 -27.75 -5.16 -2.59
C ILE A 99 -27.65 -6.28 -3.64
N PHE A 100 -26.84 -7.29 -3.31
CA PHE A 100 -26.67 -8.52 -4.11
C PHE A 100 -27.03 -9.74 -3.30
N ILE A 101 -27.45 -10.80 -3.98
CA ILE A 101 -27.63 -12.14 -3.40
C ILE A 101 -26.65 -13.11 -4.09
N LEU A 102 -25.91 -13.86 -3.29
CA LEU A 102 -25.10 -15.00 -3.71
C LEU A 102 -25.86 -16.29 -3.37
N ASP A 103 -26.22 -17.07 -4.37
CA ASP A 103 -26.71 -18.44 -4.19
C ASP A 103 -25.54 -19.37 -3.85
N LEU A 104 -25.56 -19.98 -2.66
CA LEU A 104 -24.46 -20.83 -2.20
C LEU A 104 -24.40 -22.20 -2.91
N LYS A 105 -25.45 -22.61 -3.61
CA LYS A 105 -25.49 -23.87 -4.38
C LYS A 105 -24.98 -23.65 -5.80
N ALA A 106 -25.49 -22.61 -6.44
CA ALA A 106 -25.08 -22.25 -7.80
C ALA A 106 -23.75 -21.51 -7.85
N MET A 107 -23.32 -20.89 -6.74
CA MET A 107 -22.18 -19.98 -6.64
C MET A 107 -22.28 -18.80 -7.62
N GLU A 108 -23.49 -18.33 -7.83
CA GLU A 108 -23.78 -17.19 -8.71
C GLU A 108 -24.34 -16.02 -7.91
N SER A 109 -23.85 -14.82 -8.26
CA SER A 109 -24.30 -13.57 -7.62
C SER A 109 -25.19 -12.77 -8.58
N ARG A 110 -26.29 -12.22 -8.05
CA ARG A 110 -27.17 -11.32 -8.79
C ARG A 110 -27.48 -10.06 -7.99
N LYS A 111 -27.62 -8.95 -8.67
CA LYS A 111 -28.07 -7.68 -8.09
C LYS A 111 -29.60 -7.73 -7.90
N ILE A 112 -30.08 -7.29 -6.72
CA ILE A 112 -31.51 -7.25 -6.41
C ILE A 112 -32.05 -5.84 -6.14
N SER A 113 -31.20 -4.83 -5.99
CA SER A 113 -31.61 -3.43 -5.82
C SER A 113 -31.12 -2.58 -6.97
N ASN A 114 -31.79 -1.42 -7.18
CA ASN A 114 -31.38 -0.42 -8.14
C ASN A 114 -31.59 0.98 -7.56
N LEU A 115 -30.61 1.42 -6.76
CA LEU A 115 -30.72 2.68 -6.00
C LEU A 115 -30.29 3.85 -6.88
N THR A 116 -31.25 4.71 -7.26
CA THR A 116 -31.02 5.79 -8.23
C THR A 116 -30.21 6.96 -7.68
N ASP A 117 -30.33 7.27 -6.39
CA ASP A 117 -29.69 8.42 -5.74
C ASP A 117 -28.31 8.09 -5.14
N ARG A 118 -27.80 6.89 -5.41
CA ARG A 118 -26.49 6.40 -4.94
C ARG A 118 -26.23 6.64 -3.44
N PRO A 119 -27.15 6.24 -2.56
CA PRO A 119 -26.96 6.38 -1.13
C PRO A 119 -25.80 5.49 -0.66
N ILE A 120 -25.28 5.80 0.52
CA ILE A 120 -24.28 4.94 1.18
C ILE A 120 -25.03 3.94 2.04
N LEU A 121 -24.81 2.66 1.79
CA LEU A 121 -25.40 1.55 2.53
C LEU A 121 -24.38 0.93 3.48
N SER A 122 -24.85 0.47 4.63
CA SER A 122 -24.03 -0.29 5.58
C SER A 122 -24.94 -1.16 6.48
N HIS A 123 -24.30 -2.05 7.22
CA HIS A 123 -24.93 -2.83 8.28
C HIS A 123 -26.21 -3.57 7.86
N LEU A 124 -26.07 -4.47 6.87
CA LEU A 124 -27.17 -5.28 6.37
C LEU A 124 -27.60 -6.31 7.41
N ASN A 125 -28.91 -6.49 7.61
CA ASN A 125 -29.52 -7.47 8.49
C ASN A 125 -30.70 -8.16 7.80
N TYR A 126 -31.01 -9.38 8.22
CA TYR A 126 -32.14 -10.15 7.70
C TYR A 126 -33.19 -10.39 8.78
N ASP A 127 -34.42 -10.00 8.50
CA ASP A 127 -35.59 -10.34 9.31
C ASP A 127 -36.28 -11.57 8.71
N LYS A 128 -36.16 -12.69 9.42
CA LYS A 128 -36.78 -13.93 9.05
C LYS A 128 -38.31 -13.88 9.10
N SER A 129 -38.88 -13.11 10.02
CA SER A 129 -40.32 -13.02 10.24
C SER A 129 -41.03 -12.30 9.09
N SER A 130 -40.46 -11.19 8.60
CA SER A 130 -41.01 -10.43 7.50
C SER A 130 -40.45 -10.83 6.13
N TYR A 131 -39.39 -11.66 6.09
CA TYR A 131 -38.65 -11.99 4.90
C TYR A 131 -38.10 -10.75 4.19
N SER A 132 -37.48 -9.88 4.97
CA SER A 132 -36.97 -8.59 4.51
C SER A 132 -35.54 -8.34 4.95
N LEU A 133 -34.82 -7.54 4.18
CA LEU A 133 -33.50 -7.04 4.55
C LEU A 133 -33.64 -5.63 5.13
N PHE A 134 -32.94 -5.36 6.21
CA PHE A 134 -32.82 -4.03 6.79
C PHE A 134 -31.36 -3.58 6.71
N PHE A 135 -31.12 -2.31 6.49
CA PHE A 135 -29.80 -1.75 6.34
C PHE A 135 -29.75 -0.29 6.75
N ASP A 136 -28.59 0.15 7.18
CA ASP A 136 -28.36 1.58 7.35
C ASP A 136 -28.25 2.22 5.98
N ILE A 137 -28.97 3.33 5.77
CA ILE A 137 -28.94 4.13 4.55
C ILE A 137 -28.58 5.57 4.90
N THR A 138 -27.48 6.08 4.35
CA THR A 138 -27.11 7.48 4.48
C THR A 138 -27.47 8.21 3.20
N HIS A 139 -28.42 9.11 3.33
CA HIS A 139 -28.88 9.98 2.26
C HIS A 139 -28.76 11.42 2.75
N HIS A 140 -28.10 12.27 1.98
CA HIS A 140 -27.69 13.62 2.38
C HIS A 140 -26.77 13.60 3.62
N HIS A 141 -27.27 13.98 4.81
CA HIS A 141 -26.47 14.18 6.00
C HIS A 141 -26.77 13.19 7.14
N TYR A 142 -27.93 12.54 7.08
CA TYR A 142 -28.41 11.68 8.16
C TYR A 142 -28.39 10.23 7.75
N ARG A 143 -28.19 9.36 8.73
CA ARG A 143 -28.26 7.92 8.59
C ARG A 143 -29.58 7.43 9.16
N ASN A 144 -30.32 6.72 8.32
CA ASN A 144 -31.61 6.16 8.65
C ASN A 144 -31.60 4.65 8.37
N ILE A 145 -32.71 3.98 8.68
CA ILE A 145 -32.87 2.57 8.43
C ILE A 145 -33.74 2.36 7.20
N GLY A 146 -33.18 1.76 6.17
CA GLY A 146 -33.87 1.31 4.98
C GLY A 146 -34.31 -0.15 5.09
N TYR A 147 -35.23 -0.56 4.25
CA TYR A 147 -35.61 -1.97 4.10
C TYR A 147 -35.79 -2.36 2.65
N PHE A 148 -35.68 -3.67 2.40
CA PHE A 148 -35.93 -4.31 1.12
C PHE A 148 -36.75 -5.58 1.36
N ASP A 149 -37.96 -5.66 0.77
CA ASP A 149 -38.84 -6.82 0.90
C ASP A 149 -38.49 -7.87 -0.16
N LEU A 150 -38.00 -9.02 0.28
CA LEU A 150 -37.62 -10.14 -0.59
C LEU A 150 -38.83 -10.87 -1.16
N LYS A 151 -40.05 -10.72 -0.59
CA LYS A 151 -41.26 -11.40 -1.09
C LYS A 151 -41.74 -10.85 -2.43
N THR A 152 -41.49 -9.57 -2.70
CA THR A 152 -41.95 -8.92 -3.94
C THR A 152 -41.10 -9.32 -5.15
N GLU A 153 -39.97 -9.95 -4.94
CA GLU A 153 -39.14 -10.48 -6.01
C GLU A 153 -39.80 -11.72 -6.69
N GLU A 154 -40.56 -12.51 -5.94
CA GLU A 154 -41.32 -13.67 -6.46
C GLU A 154 -42.60 -13.27 -7.23
N ILE A 155 -43.10 -12.02 -7.07
CA ILE A 155 -44.39 -11.56 -7.62
C ILE A 155 -44.19 -10.53 -8.75
N GLY A 156 -42.98 -10.30 -9.20
CA GLY A 156 -42.59 -9.25 -10.17
C GLY A 156 -43.11 -9.45 -11.60
N GLN A 157 -44.40 -9.65 -11.83
CA GLN A 157 -45.02 -9.49 -13.16
C GLN A 157 -46.46 -8.95 -13.12
N THR A 158 -46.81 -8.14 -12.15
CA THR A 158 -48.05 -7.37 -12.25
C THR A 158 -47.69 -5.94 -12.71
N GLN A 159 -47.96 -5.66 -13.98
CA GLN A 159 -47.87 -4.31 -14.54
C GLN A 159 -48.73 -3.36 -13.67
N GLN A 160 -48.08 -2.48 -12.91
CA GLN A 160 -48.77 -1.35 -12.29
C GLN A 160 -49.17 -0.39 -13.42
N GLN A 161 -50.45 -0.12 -13.57
CA GLN A 161 -50.95 0.92 -14.48
C GLN A 161 -50.43 2.28 -14.04
N PRO A 162 -49.96 3.14 -14.96
CA PRO A 162 -49.48 4.46 -14.60
C PRO A 162 -50.60 5.28 -13.96
N ILE A 163 -50.31 5.91 -12.82
CA ILE A 163 -51.23 6.80 -12.12
C ILE A 163 -51.21 8.15 -12.81
N PHE A 164 -52.35 8.68 -13.19
CA PHE A 164 -52.51 9.99 -13.80
C PHE A 164 -53.16 10.95 -12.78
N ASP A 165 -52.74 12.20 -12.77
CA ASP A 165 -53.34 13.25 -12.03
C ASP A 165 -54.80 13.41 -12.44
N PRO A 166 -55.79 13.31 -11.52
CA PRO A 166 -57.20 13.37 -11.89
C PRO A 166 -57.68 14.75 -12.36
N GLU A 167 -56.94 15.85 -12.09
CA GLU A 167 -57.29 17.20 -12.54
C GLU A 167 -56.56 17.59 -13.83
N THR A 168 -55.34 17.17 -14.03
CA THR A 168 -54.52 17.57 -15.19
C THR A 168 -54.39 16.52 -16.25
N GLY A 169 -54.63 15.23 -15.96
CA GLY A 169 -54.45 14.12 -16.87
C GLY A 169 -52.98 13.78 -17.22
N GLU A 170 -52.05 14.43 -16.52
CA GLU A 170 -50.61 14.16 -16.70
C GLU A 170 -50.14 12.93 -15.90
N LYS A 171 -49.22 12.18 -16.46
CA LYS A 171 -48.60 11.04 -15.79
C LYS A 171 -47.77 11.53 -14.61
N ILE A 172 -48.15 11.16 -13.41
CA ILE A 172 -47.41 11.44 -12.18
C ILE A 172 -46.18 10.52 -12.19
N SER A 173 -45.01 11.07 -12.43
CA SER A 173 -43.74 10.35 -12.30
C SER A 173 -43.27 10.44 -10.87
N GLY A 174 -43.65 9.45 -10.06
CA GLY A 174 -43.32 9.33 -8.66
C GLY A 174 -44.49 8.78 -7.90
N ASP A 175 -44.35 7.65 -7.13
CA ASP A 175 -45.43 7.10 -6.34
C ASP A 175 -45.76 8.02 -5.15
N MET A 176 -46.59 9.02 -5.39
CA MET A 176 -47.26 9.70 -4.28
C MET A 176 -48.44 8.82 -3.83
N HIS A 177 -48.31 8.20 -2.69
CA HIS A 177 -49.45 7.63 -1.99
C HIS A 177 -50.05 8.73 -1.11
N PHE A 178 -51.34 8.93 -1.26
CA PHE A 178 -52.11 9.82 -0.36
C PHE A 178 -52.68 8.97 0.77
N ASP A 179 -52.58 9.46 1.98
CA ASP A 179 -53.27 8.89 3.12
C ASP A 179 -54.81 8.96 2.84
N PRO A 180 -55.50 7.79 2.85
CA PRO A 180 -56.89 7.75 2.50
C PRO A 180 -57.81 8.46 3.52
N GLU A 181 -57.35 8.78 4.73
CA GLU A 181 -58.11 9.45 5.76
C GLU A 181 -57.82 10.96 5.81
N THR A 182 -56.60 11.40 5.52
CA THR A 182 -56.18 12.80 5.65
C THR A 182 -55.99 13.52 4.32
N GLY A 183 -55.85 12.80 3.21
CA GLY A 183 -55.57 13.36 1.90
C GLY A 183 -54.15 13.95 1.76
N GLU A 184 -53.25 13.76 2.74
CA GLU A 184 -51.89 14.22 2.68
C GLU A 184 -51.02 13.31 1.84
N ALA A 185 -50.09 13.88 1.07
CA ALA A 185 -49.16 13.13 0.23
C ALA A 185 -48.08 12.44 1.10
N ILE A 186 -48.08 11.12 1.11
CA ILE A 186 -46.98 10.34 1.69
C ILE A 186 -45.87 10.25 0.65
N ILE A 187 -44.84 11.04 0.79
CA ILE A 187 -43.64 10.95 -0.08
C ILE A 187 -42.88 9.69 0.32
N LYS A 188 -43.11 8.60 -0.43
CA LYS A 188 -42.20 7.46 -0.41
C LYS A 188 -41.03 7.83 -1.31
N THR A 189 -39.82 8.00 -0.75
CA THR A 189 -38.59 8.07 -1.54
C THR A 189 -38.43 6.78 -2.33
N GLN A 190 -38.53 6.88 -3.67
CA GLN A 190 -38.60 5.74 -4.55
C GLN A 190 -37.25 5.11 -4.80
N PHE A 191 -37.21 3.85 -4.54
CA PHE A 191 -36.34 2.88 -5.17
C PHE A 191 -37.12 2.18 -6.30
N ASP A 192 -36.45 1.72 -7.35
CA ASP A 192 -37.06 1.19 -8.56
C ASP A 192 -38.11 0.08 -8.28
N PRO A 193 -39.37 0.23 -8.68
CA PRO A 193 -40.43 -0.73 -8.39
C PRO A 193 -40.33 -2.05 -9.17
N GLU A 194 -39.43 -2.18 -10.17
CA GLU A 194 -39.31 -3.41 -10.95
C GLU A 194 -38.56 -4.54 -10.24
N ILE A 195 -37.86 -4.24 -9.10
CA ILE A 195 -36.93 -5.18 -8.47
C ILE A 195 -37.36 -5.58 -7.03
N GLY A 196 -38.35 -4.90 -6.46
CA GLY A 196 -38.84 -5.18 -5.10
C GLY A 196 -39.32 -3.91 -4.39
N THR A 197 -40.08 -4.07 -3.30
CA THR A 197 -40.52 -2.95 -2.48
C THR A 197 -39.41 -2.57 -1.51
N GLN A 198 -38.88 -1.38 -1.67
CA GLN A 198 -37.85 -0.82 -0.80
C GLN A 198 -38.24 0.57 -0.33
N GLY A 199 -37.73 0.98 0.82
CA GLY A 199 -38.08 2.25 1.39
C GLY A 199 -37.29 2.56 2.66
N PHE A 200 -37.63 3.67 3.30
CA PHE A 200 -37.15 3.97 4.63
C PHE A 200 -38.09 3.35 5.68
N TYR A 201 -37.53 2.54 6.57
CA TYR A 201 -38.22 2.05 7.75
C TYR A 201 -38.30 3.12 8.82
N LYS A 202 -37.16 3.84 9.00
CA LYS A 202 -37.04 5.03 9.80
C LYS A 202 -36.42 6.12 8.93
N ASN A 203 -37.02 7.29 8.90
CA ASN A 203 -36.57 8.40 8.08
C ASN A 203 -36.79 9.71 8.85
N ASP A 204 -35.91 9.98 9.80
CA ASP A 204 -35.91 11.27 10.49
C ASP A 204 -34.75 12.14 9.95
N PRO A 205 -35.02 13.35 9.45
CA PRO A 205 -34.02 14.24 8.92
C PRO A 205 -33.22 15.00 10.00
N HIS A 206 -33.46 14.75 11.28
CA HIS A 206 -32.90 15.53 12.38
C HIS A 206 -31.86 14.76 13.21
N PHE A 207 -31.85 13.44 13.16
CA PHE A 207 -30.93 12.59 13.94
C PHE A 207 -30.64 11.27 13.25
N ASP A 208 -29.60 10.60 13.73
CA ASP A 208 -29.14 9.32 13.19
C ASP A 208 -29.79 8.12 13.84
N GLU A 209 -30.24 7.16 13.03
CA GLU A 209 -30.66 5.82 13.44
C GLU A 209 -29.83 4.79 12.69
N ARG A 210 -29.17 3.88 13.40
CA ARG A 210 -28.21 2.95 12.78
C ARG A 210 -27.98 1.67 13.54
N ASN A 211 -27.34 0.72 12.88
CA ASN A 211 -26.91 -0.57 13.42
C ASN A 211 -28.06 -1.37 13.98
N MET A 212 -29.14 -1.56 13.22
CA MET A 212 -30.26 -2.36 13.66
C MET A 212 -29.84 -3.83 13.80
N SER A 213 -30.23 -4.49 14.89
CA SER A 213 -30.25 -5.93 15.09
C SER A 213 -31.66 -6.39 15.30
N ILE A 214 -32.01 -7.59 14.80
CA ILE A 214 -33.38 -8.14 14.82
C ILE A 214 -33.32 -9.54 15.39
N SER A 215 -34.15 -9.82 16.39
CA SER A 215 -34.30 -11.14 16.97
C SER A 215 -35.14 -12.08 16.08
N ASP A 216 -35.05 -13.37 16.33
CA ASP A 216 -35.93 -14.36 15.67
C ASP A 216 -37.43 -14.09 15.88
N SER A 217 -37.81 -13.40 16.94
CA SER A 217 -39.19 -12.98 17.25
C SER A 217 -39.59 -11.64 16.63
N GLY A 218 -38.71 -10.98 15.89
CA GLY A 218 -38.96 -9.69 15.23
C GLY A 218 -38.75 -8.48 16.12
N VAL A 219 -38.20 -8.63 17.34
CA VAL A 219 -37.80 -7.48 18.18
C VAL A 219 -36.58 -6.80 17.53
N GLN A 220 -36.67 -5.50 17.37
CA GLN A 220 -35.67 -4.67 16.73
C GLN A 220 -34.96 -3.79 17.76
N ILE A 221 -33.65 -3.71 17.70
CA ILE A 221 -32.85 -2.82 18.53
C ILE A 221 -31.83 -2.10 17.63
N TYR A 222 -31.75 -0.79 17.78
CA TYR A 222 -30.82 0.05 17.02
C TYR A 222 -30.28 1.18 17.87
N SER A 223 -29.20 1.79 17.40
CA SER A 223 -28.60 2.97 18.05
C SER A 223 -29.25 4.24 17.50
N GLN A 224 -29.67 5.15 18.40
CA GLN A 224 -30.29 6.40 18.04
C GLN A 224 -29.69 7.55 18.86
N ASP A 225 -29.46 8.71 18.26
CA ASP A 225 -28.86 9.88 18.93
C ASP A 225 -29.84 11.05 19.13
N LYS A 226 -31.14 10.83 18.99
CA LYS A 226 -32.23 11.83 19.16
C LYS A 226 -32.06 12.66 20.42
N SER A 227 -31.63 12.05 21.52
CA SER A 227 -31.40 12.72 22.81
C SER A 227 -30.01 13.38 22.93
N GLY A 228 -29.24 13.49 21.86
CA GLY A 228 -27.88 14.06 21.81
C GLY A 228 -26.77 13.09 22.13
N ILE A 229 -27.06 11.84 22.50
CA ILE A 229 -26.11 10.77 22.73
C ILE A 229 -26.69 9.49 22.14
N TYR A 230 -25.84 8.69 21.44
CA TYR A 230 -26.29 7.39 20.98
C TYR A 230 -26.64 6.46 22.13
N ASN A 231 -27.88 6.05 22.17
CA ASN A 231 -28.42 5.05 23.07
C ASN A 231 -29.17 3.98 22.29
N LEU A 232 -29.31 2.79 22.87
CA LEU A 232 -30.08 1.73 22.26
C LEU A 232 -31.57 1.98 22.43
N PHE A 233 -32.26 1.92 21.32
CA PHE A 233 -33.71 2.03 21.23
C PHE A 233 -34.31 0.71 20.75
N MET A 234 -35.31 0.21 21.45
CA MET A 234 -35.96 -1.04 21.14
C MET A 234 -37.37 -0.78 20.55
N VAL A 235 -37.73 -1.58 19.57
CA VAL A 235 -39.10 -1.69 19.04
C VAL A 235 -39.52 -3.15 19.07
N ASN A 236 -40.62 -3.42 19.76
CA ASN A 236 -41.28 -4.73 19.69
C ASN A 236 -42.57 -4.56 18.88
N PRO A 237 -42.62 -4.98 17.62
CA PRO A 237 -43.78 -4.78 16.76
C PRO A 237 -45.00 -5.64 17.17
N ILE A 238 -44.78 -6.74 17.91
CA ILE A 238 -45.87 -7.65 18.36
C ILE A 238 -46.63 -6.99 19.50
N ASP A 239 -45.92 -6.48 20.51
CA ASP A 239 -46.54 -5.90 21.69
C ASP A 239 -46.78 -4.37 21.54
N THR A 240 -46.39 -3.80 20.38
CA THR A 240 -46.45 -2.36 20.11
C THR A 240 -45.72 -1.50 21.17
N ILE A 241 -44.66 -2.07 21.78
CA ILE A 241 -43.84 -1.42 22.79
C ILE A 241 -42.57 -0.88 22.16
N SER A 242 -42.22 0.38 22.43
CA SER A 242 -40.94 0.94 22.01
C SER A 242 -40.39 1.89 23.06
N GLY A 243 -39.05 2.02 23.09
CA GLY A 243 -38.40 2.97 24.01
C GLY A 243 -36.89 2.69 24.16
N TYR A 244 -36.22 3.59 24.85
CA TYR A 244 -34.81 3.43 25.17
C TYR A 244 -34.61 2.32 26.20
N ILE A 245 -33.52 1.58 26.01
CA ILE A 245 -33.07 0.48 26.90
C ILE A 245 -31.70 0.76 27.52
N THR A 246 -31.04 1.85 27.11
CA THR A 246 -29.80 2.34 27.71
C THR A 246 -29.86 3.83 27.93
N ASN A 247 -29.08 4.33 28.92
CA ASN A 247 -28.82 5.73 29.15
C ASN A 247 -27.34 5.91 29.51
N LEU A 248 -26.50 6.17 28.53
CA LEU A 248 -25.07 6.20 28.63
C LEU A 248 -24.50 7.59 28.29
N THR A 249 -23.41 7.95 28.94
CA THR A 249 -22.76 9.25 28.72
C THR A 249 -21.78 9.25 27.54
N GLY A 250 -21.37 8.09 27.08
CA GLY A 250 -20.41 7.96 25.97
C GLY A 250 -21.02 7.46 24.65
N GLY A 251 -22.00 6.59 24.75
CA GLY A 251 -22.75 6.05 23.62
C GLY A 251 -22.73 4.53 23.52
N ALA A 252 -23.82 3.98 22.95
CA ALA A 252 -24.00 2.56 22.65
C ALA A 252 -24.18 2.35 21.15
N PHE A 253 -23.47 1.35 20.61
CA PHE A 253 -23.39 1.10 19.17
C PHE A 253 -23.42 -0.39 18.88
N MET A 254 -23.82 -0.76 17.66
CA MET A 254 -23.74 -2.13 17.12
C MET A 254 -24.35 -3.17 18.08
N PRO A 255 -25.61 -3.01 18.46
CA PRO A 255 -26.27 -4.05 19.27
C PRO A 255 -26.38 -5.35 18.48
N ASP A 256 -26.30 -6.47 19.19
CA ASP A 256 -26.62 -7.78 18.67
C ASP A 256 -27.44 -8.58 19.69
N ILE A 257 -28.52 -9.19 19.24
CA ILE A 257 -29.50 -9.85 20.10
C ILE A 257 -29.24 -11.35 20.07
N ALA A 258 -28.88 -11.91 21.21
CA ALA A 258 -28.73 -13.36 21.37
C ALA A 258 -30.10 -14.07 21.38
N LYS A 259 -30.11 -15.38 21.07
CA LYS A 259 -31.34 -16.21 21.09
C LYS A 259 -32.03 -16.26 22.44
N ASP A 260 -31.28 -16.07 23.52
CA ASP A 260 -31.81 -16.02 24.91
C ASP A 260 -32.31 -14.61 25.32
N GLY A 261 -32.25 -13.63 24.41
CA GLY A 261 -32.73 -12.26 24.62
C GLY A 261 -31.69 -11.32 25.25
N ARG A 262 -30.50 -11.79 25.58
CA ARG A 262 -29.40 -10.89 26.01
C ARG A 262 -28.90 -10.06 24.83
N ILE A 263 -28.40 -8.86 25.12
CA ILE A 263 -27.94 -7.94 24.09
C ILE A 263 -26.46 -7.63 24.33
N LEU A 264 -25.63 -7.95 23.32
CA LEU A 264 -24.26 -7.47 23.24
C LEU A 264 -24.25 -6.13 22.51
N TYR A 265 -23.42 -5.20 22.95
CA TYR A 265 -23.26 -3.93 22.27
C TYR A 265 -21.87 -3.33 22.50
N SER A 266 -21.48 -2.45 21.65
CA SER A 266 -20.23 -1.68 21.77
C SER A 266 -20.47 -0.42 22.59
N LEU A 267 -19.90 -0.35 23.79
CA LEU A 267 -19.95 0.79 24.69
C LEU A 267 -18.74 1.69 24.45
N TYR A 268 -18.95 2.95 24.10
CA TYR A 268 -17.90 3.96 24.10
C TYR A 268 -17.82 4.64 25.46
N LYS A 269 -16.69 4.51 26.15
CA LYS A 269 -16.44 5.10 27.47
C LYS A 269 -14.97 5.42 27.66
N ASN A 270 -14.66 6.59 28.20
CA ASN A 270 -13.29 7.02 28.53
C ASN A 270 -12.33 6.97 27.31
N GLY A 271 -12.82 7.30 26.12
CA GLY A 271 -11.99 7.33 24.90
C GLY A 271 -11.74 5.97 24.24
N ALA A 272 -12.40 4.91 24.70
CA ALA A 272 -12.25 3.56 24.17
C ALA A 272 -13.60 2.87 23.96
N TYR A 273 -13.63 1.93 23.01
CA TYR A 273 -14.76 1.02 22.84
C TYR A 273 -14.51 -0.26 23.65
N THR A 274 -15.55 -0.72 24.34
CA THR A 274 -15.58 -1.99 25.07
C THR A 274 -16.84 -2.75 24.71
N ILE A 275 -16.78 -4.09 24.75
CA ILE A 275 -17.96 -4.93 24.58
C ILE A 275 -18.69 -4.99 25.93
N SER A 276 -19.99 -4.74 25.89
CA SER A 276 -20.87 -4.79 27.06
C SER A 276 -22.06 -5.69 26.82
N LEU A 277 -22.51 -6.34 27.87
CA LEU A 277 -23.68 -7.24 27.88
C LEU A 277 -24.80 -6.62 28.68
N LEU A 278 -26.01 -6.62 28.13
CA LEU A 278 -27.24 -6.30 28.81
C LEU A 278 -28.06 -7.58 29.00
N ASP A 279 -28.18 -8.02 30.25
CA ASP A 279 -28.84 -9.28 30.60
C ASP A 279 -30.35 -9.19 30.63
N SER A 280 -30.91 -8.00 30.85
CA SER A 280 -32.36 -7.78 30.90
C SER A 280 -32.74 -6.42 30.30
N ILE A 281 -33.88 -6.39 29.63
CA ILE A 281 -34.37 -5.20 28.98
C ILE A 281 -35.34 -4.46 29.94
N HIS A 282 -35.00 -3.22 30.22
CA HIS A 282 -35.90 -2.30 30.98
C HIS A 282 -36.04 -1.02 30.17
N LEU A 283 -37.29 -0.60 29.94
CA LEU A 283 -37.59 0.66 29.26
C LEU A 283 -37.25 1.84 30.16
N ILE A 284 -36.55 2.79 29.62
CA ILE A 284 -36.20 4.04 30.30
C ILE A 284 -37.05 5.17 29.71
N PRO A 285 -37.73 5.96 30.56
CA PRO A 285 -38.52 7.10 30.07
C PRO A 285 -37.65 8.07 29.27
N GLU A 286 -38.16 8.51 28.13
CA GLU A 286 -37.42 9.32 27.16
C GLU A 286 -36.85 10.62 27.77
N ASP A 287 -37.59 11.23 28.71
CA ASP A 287 -37.14 12.46 29.42
C ASP A 287 -35.88 12.29 30.27
N PHE A 288 -35.50 11.06 30.58
CA PHE A 288 -34.31 10.77 31.38
C PHE A 288 -33.09 10.35 30.55
N VAL A 289 -33.25 10.26 29.22
CA VAL A 289 -32.16 9.73 28.33
C VAL A 289 -31.42 10.88 27.67
N GLY A 290 -30.09 10.85 27.76
CA GLY A 290 -29.22 11.82 27.12
C GLY A 290 -29.28 13.22 27.69
N TYR A 291 -29.18 14.23 26.82
CA TYR A 291 -29.23 15.64 27.23
C TYR A 291 -30.65 16.22 27.21
N SER A 292 -31.45 15.86 26.20
CA SER A 292 -32.81 16.35 26.01
C SER A 292 -33.52 15.42 25.01
N PRO A 293 -34.84 15.13 25.23
CA PRO A 293 -35.64 14.34 24.29
C PRO A 293 -35.71 14.94 22.88
N ASN A 294 -35.53 16.25 22.76
CA ASN A 294 -35.62 16.99 21.50
C ASN A 294 -34.31 17.78 21.21
N TYR A 295 -33.17 17.17 21.48
CA TYR A 295 -31.88 17.85 21.40
C TYR A 295 -31.63 18.56 20.05
N TYR A 296 -31.92 17.89 18.94
CA TYR A 296 -31.70 18.43 17.59
C TYR A 296 -32.81 19.36 17.11
N GLN A 297 -34.04 19.23 17.60
CA GLN A 297 -35.13 20.10 17.19
C GLN A 297 -34.94 21.57 17.61
N ASN A 298 -34.16 21.82 18.64
CA ASN A 298 -33.81 23.15 19.11
C ASN A 298 -32.71 23.83 18.27
N ASN A 299 -32.06 23.10 17.34
CA ASN A 299 -30.97 23.58 16.50
C ASN A 299 -31.37 23.73 15.03
N SER A 300 -32.60 24.11 14.74
CA SER A 300 -33.19 24.26 13.39
C SER A 300 -32.56 25.38 12.56
N GLY A 301 -31.23 25.33 12.34
CA GLY A 301 -30.50 26.33 11.57
C GLY A 301 -29.87 25.84 10.26
N PHE A 302 -29.98 24.56 9.91
CA PHE A 302 -29.47 24.05 8.66
C PHE A 302 -30.56 24.00 7.58
N SER A 303 -30.63 25.04 6.75
CA SER A 303 -31.27 24.89 5.44
C SER A 303 -30.32 24.09 4.54
N GLU A 304 -30.77 22.94 4.11
CA GLU A 304 -29.98 22.17 3.10
C GLU A 304 -29.81 23.03 1.85
N PRO A 305 -28.55 23.21 1.37
CA PRO A 305 -28.37 23.83 0.08
C PRO A 305 -28.98 22.87 -0.99
N ILE A 306 -29.95 23.37 -1.74
CA ILE A 306 -30.48 22.65 -2.90
C ILE A 306 -29.33 22.55 -3.92
N LEU A 307 -28.57 21.46 -3.87
CA LEU A 307 -27.57 21.15 -4.87
C LEU A 307 -28.29 20.63 -6.12
N THR A 308 -28.61 21.54 -7.03
CA THR A 308 -28.96 21.14 -8.40
C THR A 308 -27.72 20.56 -9.06
N LEU A 309 -27.54 19.25 -8.92
CA LEU A 309 -26.51 18.53 -9.68
C LEU A 309 -26.93 18.54 -11.16
N ASN A 310 -26.24 19.34 -11.98
CA ASN A 310 -26.36 19.23 -13.41
C ASN A 310 -25.87 17.83 -13.81
N LYS A 311 -26.77 16.98 -14.30
CA LYS A 311 -26.41 15.69 -14.89
C LYS A 311 -25.50 15.95 -16.08
N THR A 312 -24.20 15.71 -15.91
CA THR A 312 -23.24 15.73 -17.01
C THR A 312 -23.18 14.33 -17.62
N GLU A 313 -23.38 14.25 -18.94
CA GLU A 313 -23.19 13.00 -19.66
C GLU A 313 -21.74 12.53 -19.52
N ALA A 314 -21.56 11.22 -19.32
CA ALA A 314 -20.24 10.62 -19.31
C ALA A 314 -19.58 10.79 -20.67
N LYS A 315 -18.38 11.36 -20.72
CA LYS A 315 -17.58 11.52 -21.92
C LYS A 315 -16.41 10.55 -21.89
N SER A 316 -15.98 10.10 -23.07
CA SER A 316 -14.76 9.33 -23.18
C SER A 316 -13.59 10.11 -22.60
N TYR A 317 -12.81 9.45 -21.73
CA TYR A 317 -11.64 10.06 -21.13
C TYR A 317 -10.54 10.28 -22.18
N VAL A 318 -9.97 11.47 -22.20
CA VAL A 318 -8.79 11.82 -22.99
C VAL A 318 -7.62 12.01 -22.04
N ASP A 319 -6.47 11.43 -22.36
CA ASP A 319 -5.27 11.52 -21.53
C ASP A 319 -4.92 12.99 -21.24
N GLN A 320 -4.85 13.36 -19.97
CA GLN A 320 -4.59 14.72 -19.50
C GLN A 320 -3.37 14.74 -18.60
N PHE A 321 -2.39 15.56 -18.93
CA PHE A 321 -1.22 15.81 -18.11
C PHE A 321 -1.45 17.08 -17.31
N PRO A 322 -1.44 17.02 -15.96
CA PRO A 322 -1.41 18.21 -15.12
C PRO A 322 -0.07 18.92 -15.26
N ASN A 323 0.06 20.07 -14.63
CA ASN A 323 1.31 20.83 -14.61
C ASN A 323 2.47 19.97 -14.14
N MET A 324 3.61 20.09 -14.81
CA MET A 324 4.84 19.40 -14.44
C MET A 324 5.29 19.88 -13.05
N PHE A 325 5.51 18.93 -12.15
CA PHE A 325 6.08 19.18 -10.83
C PHE A 325 7.62 19.24 -10.94
N ILE A 326 8.22 20.33 -10.47
CA ILE A 326 9.67 20.51 -10.48
C ILE A 326 10.15 20.62 -9.04
N MET A 327 11.18 19.85 -8.70
CA MET A 327 11.77 19.80 -7.37
C MET A 327 13.27 20.05 -7.46
N PRO A 328 13.85 20.92 -6.62
CA PRO A 328 15.29 21.13 -6.59
C PRO A 328 16.01 19.85 -6.15
N LYS A 329 17.15 19.58 -6.79
CA LYS A 329 18.11 18.53 -6.45
C LYS A 329 19.37 19.17 -5.92
N LEU A 330 19.87 18.73 -4.78
CA LEU A 330 21.17 19.10 -4.26
C LEU A 330 21.91 17.83 -3.86
N MET A 331 23.05 17.57 -4.45
CA MET A 331 23.85 16.39 -4.23
C MET A 331 25.31 16.79 -4.02
N MET A 332 26.03 16.07 -3.18
CA MET A 332 27.47 16.16 -3.06
C MET A 332 28.08 14.95 -3.76
N ASP A 333 28.91 15.17 -4.75
CA ASP A 333 29.53 14.15 -5.58
C ASP A 333 31.05 14.38 -5.62
N TYR A 334 31.83 13.40 -5.17
CA TYR A 334 33.29 13.47 -5.05
C TYR A 334 33.83 14.80 -4.44
N GLY A 335 33.19 15.22 -3.34
CA GLY A 335 33.53 16.46 -2.62
C GLY A 335 33.09 17.76 -3.30
N THR A 336 32.38 17.70 -4.41
CA THR A 336 31.81 18.88 -5.10
C THR A 336 30.29 18.91 -4.96
N LEU A 337 29.76 20.13 -4.80
CA LEU A 337 28.32 20.35 -4.77
C LEU A 337 27.77 20.31 -6.21
N LYS A 338 26.72 19.52 -6.42
CA LYS A 338 26.08 19.30 -7.72
C LYS A 338 24.59 19.68 -7.64
N PRO A 339 24.25 20.96 -7.81
CA PRO A 339 22.86 21.41 -7.87
C PRO A 339 22.18 20.91 -9.15
N GLY A 340 20.87 20.79 -9.07
CA GLY A 340 20.06 20.36 -10.19
C GLY A 340 18.58 20.43 -9.89
N PHE A 341 17.80 19.72 -10.69
CA PHE A 341 16.38 19.58 -10.47
C PHE A 341 15.89 18.21 -10.92
N TYR A 342 14.78 17.78 -10.32
CA TYR A 342 13.93 16.71 -10.81
C TYR A 342 12.66 17.28 -11.38
N PHE A 343 12.09 16.61 -12.38
CA PHE A 343 10.75 16.90 -12.85
C PHE A 343 9.93 15.59 -12.89
N TYR A 344 8.67 15.72 -12.56
CA TYR A 344 7.72 14.64 -12.60
C TYR A 344 6.42 15.12 -13.23
N SER A 345 5.85 14.32 -14.12
CA SER A 345 4.51 14.49 -14.63
C SER A 345 3.86 13.14 -14.82
N SER A 346 2.61 13.04 -14.41
CA SER A 346 1.81 11.82 -14.60
C SER A 346 0.47 12.22 -15.19
N GLU A 347 -0.03 11.43 -16.11
CA GLU A 347 -1.39 11.54 -16.56
C GLU A 347 -2.36 11.31 -15.38
N VAL A 348 -3.54 11.98 -15.39
CA VAL A 348 -4.45 12.05 -14.23
C VAL A 348 -4.82 10.69 -13.65
N ILE A 349 -5.01 9.66 -14.48
CA ILE A 349 -5.29 8.29 -14.01
C ILE A 349 -4.07 7.37 -14.07
N ASN A 350 -2.86 7.97 -14.15
CA ASN A 350 -1.57 7.29 -14.08
C ASN A 350 -1.32 6.23 -15.16
N ARG A 351 -1.87 6.41 -16.35
CA ARG A 351 -1.58 5.55 -17.51
C ARG A 351 -0.21 5.81 -18.13
N LEU A 352 0.27 7.03 -18.01
CA LEU A 352 1.53 7.51 -18.53
C LEU A 352 2.21 8.30 -17.41
N SER A 353 3.49 8.04 -17.15
CA SER A 353 4.26 8.85 -16.21
C SER A 353 5.65 9.12 -16.76
N VAL A 354 6.15 10.31 -16.49
CA VAL A 354 7.47 10.79 -16.88
C VAL A 354 8.18 11.28 -15.64
N PHE A 355 9.39 10.81 -15.42
CA PHE A 355 10.27 11.29 -14.37
C PHE A 355 11.66 11.54 -14.97
N GLY A 356 12.25 12.65 -14.62
CA GLY A 356 13.59 12.97 -15.12
C GLY A 356 14.29 13.99 -14.26
N GLY A 357 15.52 14.28 -14.61
CA GLY A 357 16.28 15.27 -13.89
C GLY A 357 17.58 15.63 -14.57
N ALA A 358 18.09 16.77 -14.16
CA ALA A 358 19.38 17.28 -14.61
C ALA A 358 20.17 17.84 -13.41
N SER A 359 21.48 17.70 -13.42
CA SER A 359 22.37 18.34 -12.45
C SER A 359 23.74 18.63 -13.05
N LEU A 360 24.37 19.66 -12.56
CA LEU A 360 25.67 20.14 -13.04
C LEU A 360 26.50 20.63 -11.85
N ASN A 361 27.80 20.36 -11.84
CA ASN A 361 28.72 20.89 -10.85
C ASN A 361 29.74 21.88 -11.48
N LYS A 362 30.60 22.44 -10.63
CA LYS A 362 31.64 23.37 -11.04
C LYS A 362 32.73 22.76 -11.94
N LEU A 363 32.82 21.42 -11.99
CA LEU A 363 33.74 20.67 -12.86
C LEU A 363 33.13 20.38 -14.22
N ASN A 364 31.93 20.89 -14.51
CA ASN A 364 31.12 20.60 -15.68
C ASN A 364 30.71 19.13 -15.78
N ASP A 365 30.60 18.42 -14.64
CA ASP A 365 29.96 17.11 -14.63
C ASP A 365 28.47 17.28 -14.76
N VAL A 366 27.90 16.61 -15.75
CA VAL A 366 26.48 16.63 -16.08
C VAL A 366 25.87 15.27 -15.78
N ASP A 367 24.76 15.25 -15.07
CA ASP A 367 23.88 14.08 -14.99
C ASP A 367 22.54 14.45 -15.61
N LEU A 368 22.11 13.69 -16.60
CA LEU A 368 20.78 13.75 -17.18
C LEU A 368 20.18 12.35 -17.11
N PHE A 369 18.92 12.28 -16.75
CA PHE A 369 18.19 11.04 -16.84
C PHE A 369 16.71 11.31 -17.19
N PHE A 370 16.11 10.30 -17.80
CA PHE A 370 14.72 10.32 -18.20
C PHE A 370 14.15 8.91 -18.07
N ILE A 371 13.01 8.78 -17.39
CA ILE A 371 12.29 7.55 -17.16
C ILE A 371 10.86 7.77 -17.62
N PHE A 372 10.35 6.85 -18.43
CA PHE A 372 9.01 6.86 -18.96
C PHE A 372 8.34 5.51 -18.69
N ASP A 373 7.18 5.52 -18.02
CA ASP A 373 6.32 4.36 -17.81
C ASP A 373 5.04 4.50 -18.62
N PHE A 374 4.71 3.46 -19.38
CA PHE A 374 3.50 3.33 -20.17
C PHE A 374 2.64 2.20 -19.61
N LYS A 375 1.62 2.56 -18.82
CA LYS A 375 0.76 1.63 -18.07
C LYS A 375 -0.61 1.41 -18.72
N ARG A 376 -0.81 1.87 -19.95
CA ARG A 376 -2.08 1.72 -20.68
C ARG A 376 -2.37 0.27 -21.07
N PHE A 377 -1.32 -0.53 -21.17
CA PHE A 377 -1.40 -1.95 -21.44
C PHE A 377 -1.00 -2.77 -20.22
N TYR A 378 -1.33 -4.03 -20.23
CA TYR A 378 -0.75 -5.04 -19.37
C TYR A 378 0.12 -5.97 -20.24
N PRO A 379 1.40 -6.01 -20.00
CA PRO A 379 2.23 -5.41 -18.93
C PRO A 379 2.50 -3.90 -19.07
N THR A 380 3.02 -3.26 -18.02
CA THR A 380 3.54 -1.89 -18.11
C THR A 380 4.83 -1.89 -18.91
N LEU A 381 4.89 -1.07 -19.95
CA LEU A 381 6.13 -0.85 -20.70
C LEU A 381 6.90 0.32 -20.09
N PHE A 382 8.23 0.26 -20.13
CA PHE A 382 9.05 1.36 -19.65
C PHE A 382 10.25 1.63 -20.56
N PHE A 383 10.75 2.85 -20.48
CA PHE A 383 11.97 3.30 -21.13
C PHE A 383 12.74 4.21 -20.18
N GLU A 384 14.05 3.96 -20.06
CA GLU A 384 14.96 4.72 -19.22
C GLU A 384 16.20 5.10 -20.03
N THR A 385 16.67 6.32 -19.83
CA THR A 385 17.95 6.75 -20.39
C THR A 385 18.73 7.56 -19.38
N PHE A 386 20.05 7.35 -19.37
CA PHE A 386 20.99 8.04 -18.49
C PHE A 386 22.13 8.56 -19.33
N TYR A 387 22.51 9.81 -19.07
CA TYR A 387 23.73 10.43 -19.58
C TYR A 387 24.48 11.03 -18.39
N LEU A 388 25.65 10.50 -18.13
CA LEU A 388 26.48 10.93 -17.00
C LEU A 388 27.86 11.33 -17.51
N THR A 389 28.38 12.43 -16.99
CA THR A 389 29.77 12.82 -17.23
C THR A 389 30.51 12.97 -15.91
N ARG A 390 31.78 12.65 -15.93
CA ARG A 390 32.72 12.88 -14.84
C ARG A 390 33.99 13.47 -15.39
N ASN A 391 34.40 14.60 -14.84
CA ASN A 391 35.64 15.28 -15.19
C ASN A 391 36.57 15.25 -13.99
N THR A 392 37.78 14.83 -14.18
CA THR A 392 38.83 14.83 -13.17
C THR A 392 40.12 15.31 -13.77
N THR A 393 40.88 16.06 -12.97
CA THR A 393 42.21 16.51 -13.34
C THR A 393 43.20 15.83 -12.40
N ASP A 394 44.19 15.17 -12.94
CA ASP A 394 45.26 14.53 -12.19
C ASP A 394 46.59 15.19 -12.57
N ASN A 395 47.48 15.33 -11.60
CA ASN A 395 48.83 15.86 -11.81
C ASN A 395 49.83 14.76 -11.51
N SER A 396 50.46 14.25 -12.54
CA SER A 396 51.48 13.21 -12.45
C SER A 396 52.87 13.70 -12.83
N LYS A 397 53.91 13.00 -12.39
CA LYS A 397 55.30 13.30 -12.80
C LYS A 397 55.82 12.21 -13.71
N TYR A 398 56.09 12.57 -14.94
CA TYR A 398 56.73 11.65 -15.87
C TYR A 398 58.25 11.64 -15.64
N GLN A 399 58.81 10.47 -15.42
CA GLN A 399 60.24 10.26 -15.10
C GLN A 399 60.76 11.07 -13.90
N GLY A 400 59.86 11.54 -13.00
CA GLY A 400 60.19 12.33 -11.82
C GLY A 400 60.64 13.81 -12.12
N ILE A 401 60.61 14.24 -13.39
CA ILE A 401 61.14 15.53 -13.85
C ILE A 401 60.06 16.41 -14.46
N TYR A 402 59.19 15.83 -15.28
CA TYR A 402 58.17 16.59 -16.00
C TYR A 402 56.82 16.50 -15.31
N ASP A 403 56.22 17.62 -14.99
CA ASP A 403 54.85 17.70 -14.49
C ASP A 403 53.88 17.53 -15.67
N ILE A 404 53.05 16.47 -15.62
CA ILE A 404 51.99 16.21 -16.59
C ILE A 404 50.65 16.54 -15.91
N GLU A 405 49.86 17.37 -16.55
CA GLU A 405 48.49 17.66 -16.18
C GLU A 405 47.55 16.82 -17.08
N ASP A 406 46.88 15.85 -16.47
CA ASP A 406 45.92 14.99 -17.14
C ASP A 406 44.50 15.48 -16.88
N ASP A 407 43.80 15.96 -17.92
CA ASP A 407 42.39 16.28 -17.88
C ASP A 407 41.58 15.08 -18.46
N ILE A 408 40.94 14.33 -17.59
CA ILE A 408 40.22 13.10 -17.96
C ILE A 408 38.72 13.34 -17.86
N LYS A 409 37.99 13.11 -18.96
CA LYS A 409 36.53 13.23 -19.06
C LYS A 409 35.90 11.89 -19.40
N PHE A 410 35.10 11.36 -18.47
CA PHE A 410 34.34 10.16 -18.69
C PHE A 410 32.92 10.52 -19.11
N ARG A 411 32.38 9.82 -20.08
CA ARG A 411 30.98 9.89 -20.51
C ARG A 411 30.35 8.51 -20.52
N LEU A 412 29.21 8.41 -19.86
CA LEU A 412 28.38 7.21 -19.84
C LEU A 412 27.04 7.53 -20.51
N VAL A 413 26.63 6.68 -21.44
CA VAL A 413 25.32 6.69 -22.06
C VAL A 413 24.69 5.33 -21.87
N GLN A 414 23.47 5.30 -21.36
CA GLN A 414 22.72 4.06 -21.15
C GLN A 414 21.28 4.24 -21.63
N PHE A 415 20.78 3.24 -22.36
CA PHE A 415 19.39 3.08 -22.73
C PHE A 415 18.90 1.75 -22.18
N ARG A 416 17.77 1.76 -21.49
CA ARG A 416 17.11 0.57 -20.96
C ARG A 416 15.64 0.61 -21.32
N SER A 417 15.10 -0.49 -21.83
CA SER A 417 13.68 -0.62 -22.09
C SER A 417 13.19 -2.01 -21.73
N GLY A 418 11.93 -2.11 -21.36
CA GLY A 418 11.40 -3.39 -20.92
C GLY A 418 9.93 -3.34 -20.53
N MET A 419 9.54 -4.36 -19.80
CA MET A 419 8.18 -4.52 -19.30
C MET A 419 8.16 -4.94 -17.84
N LYS A 420 7.19 -4.43 -17.08
CA LYS A 420 6.91 -4.76 -15.69
C LYS A 420 5.60 -5.54 -15.63
N ILE A 421 5.65 -6.75 -15.12
CA ILE A 421 4.54 -7.71 -15.09
C ILE A 421 4.22 -8.05 -13.64
N PRO A 422 3.14 -7.52 -13.05
CA PRO A 422 2.66 -7.97 -11.76
C PRO A 422 2.14 -9.41 -11.84
N ILE A 423 2.66 -10.32 -11.01
CA ILE A 423 2.27 -11.74 -10.99
C ILE A 423 2.03 -12.15 -9.54
N PHE A 424 0.78 -12.50 -9.15
CA PHE A 424 0.41 -13.02 -7.82
C PHE A 424 1.02 -12.24 -6.64
N GLY A 425 1.03 -10.89 -6.73
CA GLY A 425 1.58 -10.03 -5.68
C GLY A 425 3.10 -9.83 -5.74
N SER A 426 3.76 -10.44 -6.70
CA SER A 426 5.16 -10.19 -7.06
C SER A 426 5.25 -9.32 -8.32
N LEU A 427 6.43 -8.78 -8.57
CA LEU A 427 6.75 -8.02 -9.78
C LEU A 427 7.84 -8.75 -10.55
N LEU A 428 7.60 -9.06 -11.82
CA LEU A 428 8.61 -9.52 -12.77
C LEU A 428 8.90 -8.38 -13.75
N GLU A 429 10.15 -8.00 -13.89
CA GLU A 429 10.61 -7.03 -14.85
C GLU A 429 11.55 -7.70 -15.84
N LEU A 430 11.25 -7.55 -17.14
CA LEU A 430 12.09 -8.02 -18.22
C LEU A 430 12.61 -6.81 -19.00
N SER A 431 13.91 -6.68 -19.17
CA SER A 431 14.51 -5.52 -19.81
C SER A 431 15.73 -5.83 -20.68
N GLY A 432 15.91 -5.00 -21.69
CA GLY A 432 17.12 -4.93 -22.47
C GLY A 432 17.84 -3.61 -22.22
N THR A 433 19.16 -3.68 -22.04
CA THR A 433 20.00 -2.50 -21.78
C THR A 433 21.11 -2.41 -22.81
N ARG A 434 21.38 -1.21 -23.32
CA ARG A 434 22.56 -0.90 -24.13
C ARG A 434 23.32 0.25 -23.48
N GLN A 435 24.64 0.13 -23.38
CA GLN A 435 25.47 1.11 -22.70
C GLN A 435 26.81 1.31 -23.37
N TRP A 436 27.33 2.54 -23.29
CA TRP A 436 28.63 2.96 -23.81
C TRP A 436 29.33 3.84 -22.79
N TYR A 437 30.60 3.56 -22.55
CA TYR A 437 31.44 4.38 -21.71
C TYR A 437 32.64 4.83 -22.55
N ARG A 438 32.85 6.17 -22.60
CA ARG A 438 33.87 6.79 -23.39
C ARG A 438 34.75 7.66 -22.50
N ALA A 439 36.06 7.56 -22.68
CA ALA A 439 37.05 8.43 -22.05
C ALA A 439 37.60 9.42 -23.06
N PHE A 440 37.84 10.63 -22.59
CA PHE A 440 38.58 11.69 -23.27
C PHE A 440 39.72 12.06 -22.33
N ILE A 441 40.95 11.90 -22.76
CA ILE A 441 42.15 12.20 -21.99
C ILE A 441 42.87 13.29 -22.73
N ASN A 442 43.12 14.43 -22.10
CA ASN A 442 44.00 15.48 -22.58
C ASN A 442 45.17 15.54 -21.63
N GLN A 443 46.37 15.32 -22.14
CA GLN A 443 47.64 15.43 -21.43
C GLN A 443 48.29 16.72 -21.83
N ASN A 444 48.64 17.53 -20.88
CA ASN A 444 49.36 18.78 -21.09
C ASN A 444 50.73 18.74 -20.39
N LEU A 445 51.78 18.96 -21.15
CA LEU A 445 53.12 19.15 -20.64
C LEU A 445 53.45 20.65 -20.67
N PRO A 446 53.15 21.40 -19.59
CA PRO A 446 53.30 22.87 -19.59
C PRO A 446 54.73 23.33 -19.83
N SER A 447 55.71 22.52 -19.43
CA SER A 447 57.14 22.84 -19.63
C SER A 447 57.60 22.82 -21.08
N GLU A 448 56.93 22.02 -21.93
CA GLU A 448 57.28 21.80 -23.34
C GLU A 448 56.27 22.35 -24.32
N GLY A 449 55.12 22.84 -23.81
CA GLY A 449 54.02 23.35 -24.64
C GLY A 449 53.37 22.27 -25.50
N ILE A 450 53.45 20.99 -25.09
CA ILE A 450 52.93 19.84 -25.83
C ILE A 450 51.58 19.47 -25.24
N GLU A 451 50.55 19.43 -26.09
CA GLU A 451 49.22 18.90 -25.77
C GLU A 451 48.97 17.66 -26.60
N ALA A 452 48.58 16.58 -25.94
CA ALA A 452 48.17 15.35 -26.57
C ALA A 452 46.80 14.92 -26.11
N GLY A 453 45.88 14.69 -27.04
CA GLY A 453 44.52 14.28 -26.72
C GLY A 453 44.18 12.94 -27.32
N ALA A 454 43.51 12.09 -26.57
CA ALA A 454 42.96 10.82 -27.04
C ALA A 454 41.49 10.69 -26.60
N ALA A 455 40.66 10.14 -27.48
CA ALA A 455 39.29 9.82 -27.16
C ALA A 455 38.98 8.40 -27.60
N TYR A 456 38.52 7.55 -26.68
CA TYR A 456 38.26 6.15 -26.97
C TYR A 456 37.11 5.59 -26.15
N ASP A 457 36.42 4.60 -26.70
CA ASP A 457 35.44 3.83 -25.94
C ASP A 457 36.19 2.80 -25.10
N TYR A 458 35.97 2.80 -23.79
CA TYR A 458 36.58 1.79 -22.94
C TYR A 458 35.62 0.66 -22.56
N PHE A 459 34.30 0.87 -22.78
CA PHE A 459 33.30 -0.15 -22.55
C PHE A 459 32.13 0.02 -23.52
N ARG A 460 31.68 -1.10 -24.07
CA ARG A 460 30.47 -1.24 -24.87
C ARG A 460 29.74 -2.51 -24.42
N GLY A 461 28.49 -2.40 -23.99
CA GLY A 461 27.79 -3.56 -23.50
C GLY A 461 26.31 -3.56 -23.88
N TRP A 462 25.76 -4.75 -23.95
CA TRP A 462 24.32 -4.95 -23.90
C TRP A 462 24.00 -6.09 -22.94
N SER A 463 22.81 -6.01 -22.31
CA SER A 463 22.31 -7.05 -21.44
C SER A 463 20.82 -7.28 -21.61
N LEU A 464 20.42 -8.53 -21.40
CA LEU A 464 19.04 -8.94 -21.18
C LEU A 464 18.90 -9.30 -19.69
N SER A 465 17.96 -8.65 -19.01
CA SER A 465 17.76 -8.79 -17.57
C SER A 465 16.37 -9.28 -17.25
N GLY A 466 16.27 -10.20 -16.30
CA GLY A 466 15.05 -10.63 -15.65
C GLY A 466 15.14 -10.37 -14.14
N ASP A 467 14.36 -9.43 -13.64
CA ASP A 467 14.30 -9.04 -12.24
C ASP A 467 12.96 -9.47 -11.64
N TRP A 468 12.97 -10.32 -10.64
CA TRP A 468 11.77 -10.73 -9.94
C TRP A 468 11.84 -10.31 -8.48
N SER A 469 10.74 -9.77 -7.95
CA SER A 469 10.65 -9.35 -6.56
C SER A 469 9.28 -9.61 -5.93
N LEU A 470 9.30 -10.01 -4.66
CA LEU A 470 8.11 -10.21 -3.84
C LEU A 470 8.30 -9.46 -2.51
N ASP A 471 7.36 -8.57 -2.19
CA ASP A 471 7.36 -7.79 -0.96
C ASP A 471 6.11 -8.09 -0.12
N MET A 472 6.28 -8.91 0.93
CA MET A 472 5.27 -9.31 1.90
C MET A 472 5.49 -8.65 3.26
N VAL A 473 6.15 -7.50 3.30
CA VAL A 473 6.34 -6.74 4.54
C VAL A 473 5.03 -6.07 4.94
N LYS A 474 4.69 -6.14 6.24
CA LYS A 474 3.49 -5.51 6.81
C LYS A 474 3.41 -4.03 6.42
N ARG A 475 2.29 -3.62 5.84
CA ARG A 475 2.07 -2.23 5.39
C ARG A 475 1.98 -1.28 6.58
N ARG A 476 2.79 -0.23 6.55
CA ARG A 476 2.82 0.88 7.50
C ARG A 476 3.28 2.13 6.75
N LEU A 477 3.02 3.31 7.30
CA LEU A 477 3.49 4.57 6.69
C LEU A 477 5.02 4.63 6.53
N ASP A 478 5.74 4.07 7.51
CA ASP A 478 7.20 4.03 7.56
C ASP A 478 7.80 2.66 7.12
N LYS A 479 7.04 1.87 6.33
CA LYS A 479 7.42 0.51 5.92
C LYS A 479 8.79 0.41 5.26
N THR A 480 9.13 1.34 4.41
CA THR A 480 10.40 1.35 3.67
C THR A 480 11.59 1.69 4.56
N ILE A 481 11.40 2.56 5.54
CA ILE A 481 12.44 2.97 6.49
C ILE A 481 12.55 2.00 7.67
N ASN A 482 11.40 1.61 8.26
CA ASN A 482 11.33 0.76 9.45
C ASN A 482 10.48 -0.49 9.24
N PRO A 483 10.87 -1.42 8.38
CA PRO A 483 10.17 -2.68 8.24
C PRO A 483 10.20 -3.46 9.57
N SER A 484 9.04 -3.96 10.02
CA SER A 484 8.94 -4.61 11.32
C SER A 484 8.58 -6.09 11.26
N LYS A 485 7.78 -6.51 10.27
CA LYS A 485 7.29 -7.89 10.15
C LYS A 485 7.07 -8.26 8.69
N GLY A 486 7.38 -9.50 8.33
CA GLY A 486 7.22 -10.03 6.98
C GLY A 486 8.55 -10.27 6.27
N PHE A 487 8.53 -10.36 4.97
CA PHE A 487 9.74 -10.65 4.21
C PHE A 487 9.71 -9.98 2.83
N LYS A 488 10.91 -9.81 2.27
CA LYS A 488 11.15 -9.46 0.87
C LYS A 488 12.07 -10.50 0.28
N VAL A 489 11.82 -10.91 -0.96
CA VAL A 489 12.70 -11.78 -1.74
C VAL A 489 12.83 -11.21 -3.13
N TRP A 490 14.01 -11.28 -3.70
CA TRP A 490 14.27 -10.85 -5.05
C TRP A 490 15.29 -11.75 -5.74
N SER A 491 15.19 -11.84 -7.05
CA SER A 491 16.19 -12.46 -7.91
C SER A 491 16.45 -11.57 -9.10
N LYS A 492 17.68 -11.56 -9.56
CA LYS A 492 18.11 -10.90 -10.78
C LYS A 492 18.97 -11.83 -11.62
N ILE A 493 18.64 -11.94 -12.89
CA ILE A 493 19.37 -12.75 -13.86
C ILE A 493 19.70 -11.86 -15.05
N ASP A 494 20.98 -11.71 -15.35
CA ASP A 494 21.46 -10.92 -16.48
C ASP A 494 22.25 -11.82 -17.43
N LEU A 495 22.00 -11.67 -18.71
CA LEU A 495 22.83 -12.19 -19.80
C LEU A 495 23.52 -11.01 -20.45
N GLU A 496 24.82 -10.94 -20.31
CA GLU A 496 25.64 -9.79 -20.69
C GLU A 496 26.64 -10.14 -21.80
N ASN A 497 26.72 -9.28 -22.80
CA ASN A 497 27.75 -9.28 -23.79
C ASN A 497 28.48 -7.93 -23.73
N ASN A 498 29.69 -7.95 -23.26
CA ASN A 498 30.45 -6.77 -22.89
C ASN A 498 31.81 -6.78 -23.58
N ASP A 499 32.13 -5.71 -24.29
CA ASP A 499 33.45 -5.41 -24.84
C ASP A 499 34.13 -4.40 -23.91
N PHE A 500 35.21 -4.80 -23.26
CA PHE A 500 35.99 -3.93 -22.37
C PHE A 500 37.39 -3.72 -22.97
N ILE A 501 37.91 -2.52 -22.86
CA ILE A 501 39.18 -2.17 -23.48
C ILE A 501 40.34 -2.96 -22.85
N GLU A 502 41.13 -3.61 -23.69
CA GLU A 502 42.39 -4.31 -23.32
C GLU A 502 43.60 -3.40 -23.57
N GLY A 503 43.52 -2.49 -24.55
CA GLY A 503 44.56 -1.56 -24.91
C GLY A 503 44.22 -0.72 -26.13
N LEU A 504 45.17 0.08 -26.52
CA LEU A 504 45.14 0.87 -27.75
C LEU A 504 46.23 0.41 -28.69
N ASP A 505 45.87 0.02 -29.92
CA ASP A 505 46.80 -0.34 -30.98
C ASP A 505 47.00 0.84 -31.92
N LEU A 506 48.22 1.03 -32.41
CA LEU A 506 48.54 1.99 -33.43
C LEU A 506 48.37 1.35 -34.81
N SER A 507 47.41 1.81 -35.59
CA SER A 507 47.20 1.34 -36.95
C SER A 507 48.40 1.69 -37.87
N GLU A 508 48.55 1.01 -39.00
CA GLU A 508 49.57 1.34 -40.00
C GLU A 508 49.46 2.79 -40.54
N SER A 509 48.31 3.40 -40.43
CA SER A 509 48.06 4.80 -40.76
C SER A 509 48.38 5.78 -39.63
N GLY A 510 48.88 5.33 -38.47
CA GLY A 510 49.20 6.17 -37.30
C GLY A 510 48.00 6.56 -36.46
N THR A 511 46.83 5.93 -36.68
CA THR A 511 45.61 6.18 -35.91
C THR A 511 45.53 5.19 -34.74
N LEU A 512 45.23 5.68 -33.53
CA LEU A 512 44.92 4.86 -32.35
C LEU A 512 43.59 4.15 -32.55
N THR A 513 43.57 2.85 -32.43
CA THR A 513 42.36 1.99 -32.50
C THR A 513 42.21 1.23 -31.20
N GLU A 514 40.97 1.15 -30.71
CA GLU A 514 40.64 0.42 -29.50
C GLU A 514 40.75 -1.08 -29.76
N LYS A 515 41.43 -1.80 -28.85
CA LYS A 515 41.46 -3.26 -28.79
C LYS A 515 40.57 -3.71 -27.64
N PHE A 516 39.53 -4.45 -27.94
CA PHE A 516 38.56 -4.92 -26.96
C PHE A 516 38.78 -6.40 -26.60
N LYS A 517 38.57 -6.71 -25.33
CA LYS A 517 38.41 -8.06 -24.81
C LYS A 517 36.95 -8.33 -24.56
N ASP A 518 36.44 -9.44 -25.09
CA ASP A 518 35.09 -9.90 -24.86
C ASP A 518 34.95 -10.41 -23.42
N ASN A 519 33.97 -9.87 -22.69
CA ASN A 519 33.58 -10.28 -21.35
C ASN A 519 32.09 -10.71 -21.34
N ASN A 520 31.85 -11.86 -21.97
CA ASN A 520 30.53 -12.45 -22.02
C ASN A 520 30.27 -13.23 -20.75
N LEU A 521 29.14 -12.95 -20.09
CA LEU A 521 28.80 -13.56 -18.81
C LEU A 521 27.30 -13.70 -18.59
N GLY A 522 26.94 -14.70 -17.81
CA GLY A 522 25.65 -14.78 -17.12
C GLY A 522 25.86 -14.40 -15.67
N ARG A 523 25.03 -13.50 -15.14
CA ARG A 523 25.06 -13.06 -13.76
C ARG A 523 23.76 -13.47 -13.09
N VAL A 524 23.84 -14.12 -11.93
CA VAL A 524 22.69 -14.47 -11.10
C VAL A 524 22.88 -13.88 -9.73
N GLN A 525 21.88 -13.18 -9.25
CA GLN A 525 21.84 -12.63 -7.91
C GLN A 525 20.50 -13.01 -7.24
N LEU A 526 20.57 -13.48 -6.03
CA LEU A 526 19.42 -13.81 -5.21
C LEU A 526 19.58 -13.11 -3.86
N GLY A 527 18.50 -12.57 -3.35
CA GLY A 527 18.54 -11.95 -2.04
C GLY A 527 17.18 -11.88 -1.37
N GLY A 528 17.22 -11.60 -0.09
CA GLY A 528 16.00 -11.43 0.68
C GLY A 528 16.24 -10.85 2.04
N SER A 529 15.18 -10.34 2.63
CA SER A 529 15.15 -9.80 3.98
C SER A 529 13.95 -10.37 4.72
N TYR A 530 14.17 -10.86 5.91
CA TYR A 530 13.13 -11.31 6.82
C TYR A 530 13.08 -10.39 8.03
N TYR A 531 11.89 -9.95 8.41
CA TYR A 531 11.66 -9.04 9.53
C TYR A 531 10.74 -9.72 10.54
N TYR A 532 11.18 -9.73 11.80
CA TYR A 532 10.45 -10.33 12.89
C TYR A 532 10.31 -9.33 14.03
N GLU A 533 9.07 -9.02 14.42
CA GLU A 533 8.77 -8.19 15.58
C GLU A 533 8.60 -9.12 16.80
N LEU A 534 9.33 -8.83 17.87
CA LEU A 534 9.30 -9.67 19.06
C LEU A 534 7.92 -9.58 19.74
N PRO A 535 7.26 -10.71 20.06
CA PRO A 535 5.88 -10.71 20.52
C PRO A 535 5.70 -10.11 21.93
N TRP A 536 6.74 -10.16 22.76
CA TRP A 536 6.72 -9.66 24.14
C TRP A 536 7.15 -8.19 24.29
N GLN A 537 7.66 -7.57 23.24
CA GLN A 537 8.12 -6.19 23.25
C GLN A 537 7.72 -5.46 21.97
N LYS A 538 6.81 -4.51 22.12
CA LYS A 538 6.31 -3.72 21.00
C LYS A 538 7.44 -2.99 20.28
N ARG A 539 7.52 -3.18 18.97
CA ARG A 539 8.51 -2.55 18.05
C ARG A 539 9.98 -2.96 18.27
N TRP A 540 10.26 -3.98 19.05
CA TRP A 540 11.57 -4.60 19.02
C TRP A 540 11.64 -5.52 17.80
N THR A 541 12.60 -5.29 16.91
CA THR A 541 12.67 -5.99 15.63
C THR A 541 14.01 -6.65 15.41
N VAL A 542 13.97 -7.85 14.84
CA VAL A 542 15.13 -8.54 14.29
C VAL A 542 14.94 -8.56 12.77
N SER A 543 15.95 -8.15 12.04
CA SER A 543 16.00 -8.30 10.58
C SER A 543 17.18 -9.15 10.18
N LEU A 544 16.94 -10.08 9.26
CA LEU A 544 17.96 -10.90 8.63
C LEU A 544 17.90 -10.63 7.13
N THR A 545 18.98 -10.10 6.58
CA THR A 545 19.13 -9.86 5.14
C THR A 545 20.24 -10.76 4.61
N SER A 546 19.98 -11.46 3.52
CA SER A 546 20.96 -12.31 2.85
C SER A 546 20.98 -12.03 1.36
N GLN A 547 22.16 -12.17 0.76
CA GLN A 547 22.32 -12.12 -0.69
C GLN A 547 23.43 -13.05 -1.13
N VAL A 548 23.24 -13.63 -2.30
CA VAL A 548 24.25 -14.44 -3.00
C VAL A 548 24.32 -13.99 -4.45
N GLY A 549 25.51 -14.06 -5.02
CA GLY A 549 25.78 -13.71 -6.41
C GLY A 549 26.73 -14.70 -7.06
N TRP A 550 26.52 -14.92 -8.34
CA TRP A 550 27.35 -15.81 -9.16
C TRP A 550 27.49 -15.27 -10.57
N ILE A 551 28.70 -15.30 -11.10
CA ILE A 551 29.08 -14.97 -12.49
C ILE A 551 29.57 -16.23 -13.16
N SER A 552 29.04 -16.53 -14.35
CA SER A 552 29.34 -17.78 -15.09
C SER A 552 30.78 -17.88 -15.62
N ASN A 553 31.45 -16.75 -15.77
CA ASN A 553 32.81 -16.68 -16.33
C ASN A 553 33.77 -16.07 -15.30
N ASN A 554 34.68 -16.88 -14.78
CA ASN A 554 35.67 -16.44 -13.79
C ASN A 554 36.82 -15.59 -14.38
N ASN A 555 36.96 -15.57 -15.72
CA ASN A 555 38.04 -14.86 -16.41
C ASN A 555 37.64 -13.46 -16.90
N VAL A 556 36.53 -12.94 -16.39
CA VAL A 556 36.10 -11.56 -16.69
C VAL A 556 36.97 -10.55 -15.98
N ASP A 557 37.05 -9.34 -16.54
CA ASP A 557 37.75 -8.25 -15.89
C ASP A 557 37.13 -7.92 -14.51
N SER A 558 37.97 -7.45 -13.60
CA SER A 558 37.54 -7.07 -12.23
C SER A 558 36.45 -6.00 -12.20
N PHE A 559 36.31 -5.22 -13.25
CA PHE A 559 35.22 -4.27 -13.45
C PHE A 559 33.83 -4.93 -13.33
N PHE A 560 33.70 -6.21 -13.71
CA PHE A 560 32.45 -6.96 -13.67
C PHE A 560 32.24 -7.74 -12.37
N HIS A 561 33.22 -7.77 -11.46
CA HIS A 561 33.11 -8.51 -10.20
C HIS A 561 32.04 -7.95 -9.26
N PHE A 562 31.60 -8.77 -8.33
CA PHE A 562 30.87 -8.31 -7.17
C PHE A 562 31.81 -7.60 -6.19
N TYR A 563 31.36 -6.46 -5.67
CA TYR A 563 32.05 -5.72 -4.62
C TYR A 563 31.20 -5.74 -3.36
N LEU A 564 31.74 -6.28 -2.28
CA LEU A 564 31.01 -6.53 -1.05
C LEU A 564 31.46 -5.66 0.13
N GLY A 565 32.46 -4.80 -0.04
CA GLY A 565 32.86 -3.83 0.98
C GLY A 565 31.97 -2.58 1.00
N GLY A 566 32.00 -1.81 2.08
CA GLY A 566 31.31 -0.55 2.21
C GLY A 566 29.78 -0.62 2.35
N LEU A 567 29.11 0.46 1.97
CA LEU A 567 27.66 0.60 2.11
C LEU A 567 26.81 -0.51 1.47
N PRO A 568 27.12 -1.02 0.30
CA PRO A 568 26.32 -2.06 -0.33
C PRO A 568 26.47 -3.45 0.31
N GLY A 569 27.47 -3.64 1.19
CA GLY A 569 27.77 -4.93 1.74
C GLY A 569 28.28 -4.89 3.18
N LEU A 570 29.50 -5.41 3.39
CA LEU A 570 30.18 -5.46 4.69
C LEU A 570 30.73 -4.08 5.07
N LYS A 571 29.96 -3.32 5.82
CA LYS A 571 30.20 -1.90 6.14
C LYS A 571 31.47 -1.63 6.95
N GLY A 572 32.01 -2.65 7.65
CA GLY A 572 33.29 -2.54 8.34
C GLY A 572 34.52 -2.39 7.42
N TYR A 573 34.39 -2.73 6.13
CA TYR A 573 35.48 -2.75 5.17
C TYR A 573 35.30 -1.68 4.09
N PRO A 574 36.40 -1.19 3.44
CA PRO A 574 36.31 -0.27 2.30
C PRO A 574 35.56 -0.87 1.11
N PHE A 575 34.99 -0.03 0.25
CA PHE A 575 34.13 -0.44 -0.86
C PHE A 575 34.81 -1.49 -1.79
N TYR A 576 35.98 -1.22 -2.28
CA TYR A 576 36.68 -2.11 -3.24
C TYR A 576 37.56 -3.19 -2.60
N SER A 577 37.52 -3.34 -1.29
CA SER A 577 38.42 -4.28 -0.59
C SER A 577 38.06 -5.76 -0.81
N ILE A 578 36.78 -6.08 -0.96
CA ILE A 578 36.24 -7.43 -1.09
C ILE A 578 35.59 -7.56 -2.46
N GLN A 579 36.18 -8.36 -3.36
CA GLN A 579 35.65 -8.54 -4.70
C GLN A 579 35.84 -9.97 -5.21
N GLY A 580 34.99 -10.38 -6.15
CA GLY A 580 35.08 -11.69 -6.80
C GLY A 580 33.93 -11.97 -7.75
N THR A 581 34.01 -13.08 -8.45
CA THR A 581 32.94 -13.56 -9.37
C THR A 581 31.81 -14.26 -8.64
N HIS A 582 32.03 -14.62 -7.38
CA HIS A 582 31.03 -15.16 -6.46
C HIS A 582 30.88 -14.22 -5.26
N SER A 583 29.70 -14.15 -4.69
CA SER A 583 29.46 -13.38 -3.48
C SER A 583 28.44 -14.06 -2.58
N ALA A 584 28.63 -13.94 -1.28
CA ALA A 584 27.63 -14.36 -0.28
C ALA A 584 27.73 -13.47 0.94
N MET A 585 26.58 -13.00 1.44
CA MET A 585 26.53 -12.12 2.61
C MET A 585 25.26 -12.39 3.44
N ILE A 586 25.41 -12.24 4.75
CA ILE A 586 24.31 -12.19 5.72
C ILE A 586 24.52 -10.97 6.61
N ASP A 587 23.46 -10.20 6.79
CA ASP A 587 23.34 -9.08 7.72
C ASP A 587 22.23 -9.39 8.72
N ALA A 588 22.56 -9.43 9.99
CA ALA A 588 21.62 -9.58 11.08
C ALA A 588 21.58 -8.27 11.89
N THR A 589 20.43 -7.63 11.93
CA THR A 589 20.24 -6.38 12.67
C THR A 589 19.14 -6.53 13.70
N PHE A 590 19.46 -6.25 14.95
CA PHE A 590 18.50 -6.12 16.04
C PHE A 590 18.27 -4.63 16.32
N ARG A 591 17.00 -4.21 16.44
CA ARG A 591 16.62 -2.82 16.76
C ARG A 591 15.67 -2.77 17.94
N MET A 592 15.91 -1.84 18.84
CA MET A 592 15.03 -1.53 19.96
C MET A 592 14.71 -0.03 19.99
N PRO A 593 13.48 0.38 20.32
CA PRO A 593 13.14 1.77 20.46
C PRO A 593 13.75 2.36 21.74
N ILE A 594 14.29 3.58 21.64
CA ILE A 594 14.69 4.41 22.78
C ILE A 594 13.46 5.17 23.28
N PHE A 595 12.74 5.78 22.34
CA PHE A 595 11.43 6.37 22.60
C PHE A 595 10.51 6.19 21.39
N MET A 596 9.21 6.22 21.63
CA MET A 596 8.16 6.05 20.63
C MET A 596 7.04 7.05 20.84
N GLU A 597 6.28 7.31 19.77
CA GLU A 597 5.01 8.06 19.81
C GLU A 597 5.16 9.47 20.39
N LYS A 598 6.33 10.08 20.19
CA LYS A 598 6.56 11.49 20.49
C LYS A 598 6.26 12.32 19.24
N HIS A 599 6.02 13.62 19.42
CA HIS A 599 5.72 14.55 18.35
C HIS A 599 6.57 15.80 18.52
N TYR A 600 7.89 15.65 18.38
CA TYR A 600 8.81 16.78 18.42
C TYR A 600 8.81 17.50 17.08
N LYS A 601 8.14 18.64 17.02
CA LYS A 601 8.08 19.47 15.82
C LYS A 601 9.31 20.37 15.73
N ALA A 602 10.02 20.27 14.61
CA ALA A 602 11.16 21.15 14.27
C ALA A 602 11.00 21.65 12.84
N LYS A 603 10.52 22.88 12.67
CA LYS A 603 10.23 23.51 11.36
C LYS A 603 9.35 22.60 10.48
N TRP A 604 9.95 21.99 9.45
CA TRP A 604 9.29 21.13 8.45
C TRP A 604 9.32 19.65 8.79
N THR A 605 9.84 19.29 9.96
CA THR A 605 9.97 17.89 10.40
C THR A 605 9.23 17.65 11.69
N ILE A 606 8.70 16.43 11.83
CA ILE A 606 8.08 15.92 13.04
C ILE A 606 8.81 14.63 13.41
N TRP A 607 9.56 14.61 14.50
CA TRP A 607 10.30 13.46 14.98
C TRP A 607 9.45 12.67 15.96
N GLN A 608 9.32 11.37 15.72
CA GLN A 608 8.38 10.53 16.48
C GLN A 608 9.04 9.41 17.27
N ASN A 609 10.06 8.80 16.68
CA ASN A 609 10.67 7.61 17.26
C ASN A 609 12.19 7.70 17.17
N SER A 610 12.88 7.15 18.17
CA SER A 610 14.31 6.90 18.07
C SER A 610 14.59 5.44 18.37
N THR A 611 15.50 4.83 17.62
CA THR A 611 15.86 3.42 17.76
C THR A 611 17.37 3.26 17.89
N LEU A 612 17.78 2.31 18.72
CA LEU A 612 19.15 1.82 18.80
C LEU A 612 19.21 0.43 18.18
N GLY A 613 20.25 0.14 17.42
CA GLY A 613 20.45 -1.15 16.77
C GLY A 613 21.83 -1.73 17.00
N ALA A 614 21.90 -3.06 17.04
CA ALA A 614 23.14 -3.83 16.95
C ALA A 614 23.14 -4.57 15.62
N ILE A 615 24.27 -4.56 14.93
CA ILE A 615 24.43 -5.12 13.59
C ILE A 615 25.54 -6.15 13.61
N PHE A 616 25.31 -7.29 13.00
CA PHE A 616 26.31 -8.30 12.73
C PHE A 616 26.27 -8.65 11.25
N GLN A 617 27.44 -8.58 10.62
CA GLN A 617 27.57 -8.87 9.18
C GLN A 617 28.64 -9.92 8.96
N VAL A 618 28.39 -10.82 8.01
CA VAL A 618 29.30 -11.87 7.62
C VAL A 618 29.15 -12.13 6.13
N GLY A 619 30.27 -12.30 5.44
CA GLY A 619 30.25 -12.60 4.01
C GLY A 619 31.62 -12.59 3.37
N ASP A 620 31.63 -12.84 2.07
CA ASP A 620 32.79 -12.73 1.18
C ASP A 620 32.36 -12.53 -0.26
N ALA A 621 33.27 -11.98 -1.06
CA ALA A 621 33.26 -12.10 -2.51
C ALA A 621 34.59 -12.67 -2.96
N TRP A 622 34.55 -13.73 -3.76
CA TRP A 622 35.72 -14.52 -4.12
C TRP A 622 35.64 -14.99 -5.58
N THR A 623 36.80 -15.29 -6.17
CA THR A 623 36.90 -15.98 -7.46
C THR A 623 37.41 -17.41 -7.25
N ASP A 624 38.54 -17.59 -6.57
CA ASP A 624 39.14 -18.88 -6.34
C ASP A 624 38.98 -19.38 -4.91
N THR A 625 39.28 -18.54 -3.92
CA THR A 625 39.35 -18.96 -2.53
C THR A 625 38.39 -18.14 -1.66
N TYR A 626 37.48 -18.81 -0.96
CA TYR A 626 36.57 -18.21 0.00
C TYR A 626 37.30 -17.92 1.32
N SER A 627 37.12 -16.71 1.85
CA SER A 627 37.69 -16.28 3.13
C SER A 627 36.69 -15.39 3.89
N LEU A 628 36.04 -15.97 4.87
CA LEU A 628 34.92 -15.32 5.60
C LEU A 628 35.36 -14.04 6.31
N LYS A 629 34.77 -12.90 5.93
CA LYS A 629 34.95 -11.60 6.59
C LYS A 629 33.74 -11.32 7.50
N LYS A 630 34.00 -10.69 8.65
CA LYS A 630 32.99 -10.40 9.66
C LYS A 630 33.12 -8.97 10.15
N SER A 631 32.00 -8.31 10.41
CA SER A 631 31.96 -7.02 11.08
C SER A 631 30.82 -6.93 12.08
N VAL A 632 30.98 -6.10 13.09
CA VAL A 632 29.93 -5.73 14.06
C VAL A 632 29.70 -4.23 13.97
N GLY A 633 28.48 -3.82 14.24
CA GLY A 633 28.15 -2.41 14.23
C GLY A 633 27.08 -2.03 15.22
N ILE A 634 27.01 -0.74 15.47
CA ILE A 634 25.92 -0.10 16.22
C ILE A 634 25.24 0.91 15.32
N GLN A 635 23.93 1.05 15.47
CA GLN A 635 23.10 1.95 14.69
C GLN A 635 22.27 2.80 15.65
N TRP A 636 22.27 4.09 15.43
CA TRP A 636 21.26 4.98 16.00
C TRP A 636 20.42 5.58 14.88
N ARG A 637 19.11 5.58 15.05
CA ARG A 637 18.19 6.13 14.07
C ARG A 637 17.15 7.00 14.75
N LEU A 638 16.92 8.19 14.17
CA LEU A 638 15.86 9.10 14.53
C LEU A 638 14.86 9.13 13.37
N ASN A 639 13.60 8.74 13.65
CA ASN A 639 12.56 8.58 12.65
C ASN A 639 11.45 9.59 12.85
N GLY A 640 10.89 10.06 11.76
CA GLY A 640 9.80 11.02 11.75
C GLY A 640 9.22 11.24 10.37
N PHE A 641 8.66 12.40 10.17
CA PHE A 641 8.10 12.85 8.90
C PHE A 641 8.63 14.22 8.55
N SER A 642 8.87 14.46 7.26
CA SER A 642 9.19 15.77 6.71
C SER A 642 8.09 16.22 5.74
N PHE A 643 7.96 17.54 5.57
CA PHE A 643 7.00 18.15 4.65
C PHE A 643 5.59 17.55 4.78
N TYR A 644 5.09 17.44 6.03
CA TYR A 644 3.83 16.85 6.47
C TYR A 644 3.77 15.33 6.53
N ASN A 645 4.16 14.60 5.48
CA ASN A 645 3.78 13.18 5.41
C ASN A 645 4.85 12.25 4.83
N PHE A 646 6.01 12.76 4.44
CA PHE A 646 7.08 11.90 3.91
C PHE A 646 7.87 11.26 5.05
N PRO A 647 7.83 9.92 5.21
CA PRO A 647 8.66 9.23 6.18
C PRO A 647 10.12 9.62 5.99
N THR A 648 10.76 10.04 7.06
CA THR A 648 12.14 10.54 7.05
C THR A 648 12.89 9.98 8.22
N ALA A 649 14.14 9.58 8.04
CA ALA A 649 15.00 9.18 9.14
C ALA A 649 16.42 9.72 8.97
N ILE A 650 17.04 10.05 10.10
CA ILE A 650 18.48 10.27 10.21
C ILE A 650 19.06 9.02 10.87
N GLU A 651 20.05 8.42 10.23
CA GLU A 651 20.71 7.21 10.69
C GLU A 651 22.20 7.43 10.81
N VAL A 652 22.76 7.05 11.94
CA VAL A 652 24.20 7.02 12.18
C VAL A 652 24.59 5.58 12.53
N GLU A 653 25.53 5.05 11.80
CA GLU A 653 26.07 3.70 12.02
C GLU A 653 27.58 3.76 12.21
N TYR A 654 28.08 2.95 13.14
CA TYR A 654 29.50 2.66 13.29
C TYR A 654 29.73 1.16 13.13
N HIS A 655 30.70 0.78 12.31
CA HIS A 655 31.03 -0.61 12.02
C HIS A 655 32.50 -0.89 12.27
N GLN A 656 32.79 -1.93 13.04
CA GLN A 656 34.12 -2.44 13.34
C GLN A 656 34.34 -3.77 12.66
N PRO A 657 35.35 -3.93 11.79
CA PRO A 657 35.75 -5.24 11.27
C PRO A 657 36.30 -6.11 12.38
N ILE A 658 35.99 -7.41 12.33
CA ILE A 658 36.47 -8.40 13.33
C ILE A 658 37.77 -9.03 12.89
N ASN A 659 37.91 -9.31 11.59
CA ASN A 659 39.08 -9.94 11.04
C ASN A 659 39.77 -9.06 9.97
N LYS A 660 41.07 -9.23 9.87
CA LYS A 660 41.94 -8.54 8.91
C LYS A 660 42.26 -9.49 7.75
N PHE A 661 42.52 -8.93 6.62
CA PHE A 661 43.05 -9.66 5.46
C PHE A 661 43.93 -8.75 4.61
N GLU A 662 44.80 -9.36 3.85
CA GLU A 662 45.74 -8.71 2.96
C GLU A 662 45.38 -8.94 1.51
N ARG A 663 45.65 -7.96 0.69
CA ARG A 663 45.46 -8.01 -0.75
C ARG A 663 46.59 -7.31 -1.47
N GLU A 664 47.13 -7.92 -2.47
CA GLU A 664 48.10 -7.31 -3.37
C GLU A 664 47.38 -6.47 -4.43
N ILE A 665 47.75 -5.20 -4.51
CA ILE A 665 47.27 -4.25 -5.52
C ILE A 665 48.50 -3.51 -6.04
N ASN A 666 48.80 -3.59 -7.34
CA ASN A 666 49.93 -2.94 -7.99
C ASN A 666 51.28 -3.20 -7.27
N GLU A 667 51.56 -4.46 -6.92
CA GLU A 667 52.77 -4.90 -6.20
C GLU A 667 52.87 -4.41 -4.73
N GLU A 668 51.84 -3.73 -4.21
CA GLU A 668 51.75 -3.32 -2.80
C GLU A 668 50.79 -4.21 -2.05
N THR A 669 51.21 -4.70 -0.87
CA THR A 669 50.33 -5.45 0.03
C THR A 669 49.57 -4.50 0.93
N ILE A 670 48.27 -4.39 0.70
CA ILE A 670 47.36 -3.55 1.50
C ILE A 670 46.61 -4.42 2.52
N THR A 671 46.71 -4.06 3.80
CA THR A 671 45.98 -4.73 4.90
C THR A 671 44.68 -4.00 5.18
N TYR A 672 43.57 -4.71 5.03
CA TYR A 672 42.22 -4.24 5.33
C TYR A 672 41.71 -4.77 6.66
N GLY A 673 40.77 -4.04 7.31
CA GLY A 673 40.17 -4.44 8.57
C GLY A 673 40.86 -3.91 9.82
N ASN A 674 41.70 -2.88 9.67
CA ASN A 674 42.36 -2.21 10.80
C ASN A 674 41.46 -1.19 11.52
N GLU A 675 40.61 -0.49 10.75
CA GLU A 675 39.87 0.69 11.22
C GLU A 675 38.37 0.48 11.11
N GLY A 676 37.62 1.00 12.09
CA GLY A 676 36.17 1.08 12.02
C GLY A 676 35.72 2.22 11.11
N ARG A 677 34.44 2.14 10.68
CA ARG A 677 33.85 3.09 9.72
C ARG A 677 32.53 3.63 10.23
N THR A 678 32.34 4.94 10.06
CA THR A 678 31.11 5.63 10.41
C THR A 678 30.36 6.03 9.15
N TYR A 679 29.05 5.81 9.15
CA TYR A 679 28.15 6.22 8.09
C TYR A 679 27.03 7.08 8.66
N VAL A 680 26.75 8.19 8.00
CA VAL A 680 25.59 9.04 8.29
C VAL A 680 24.70 9.04 7.06
N LYS A 681 23.42 8.70 7.25
CA LYS A 681 22.45 8.62 6.18
C LYS A 681 21.19 9.41 6.51
N VAL A 682 20.63 10.05 5.52
CA VAL A 682 19.28 10.62 5.57
C VAL A 682 18.40 9.76 4.65
N LEU A 683 17.37 9.14 5.22
CA LEU A 683 16.47 8.25 4.53
C LEU A 683 15.14 8.97 4.29
N PHE A 684 14.65 8.89 3.08
CA PHE A 684 13.35 9.41 2.68
C PHE A 684 12.54 8.31 1.99
N ASP A 685 11.22 8.36 2.19
CA ASP A 685 10.25 7.57 1.43
C ASP A 685 9.24 8.51 0.77
N PHE A 686 9.09 8.42 -0.55
CA PHE A 686 8.23 9.29 -1.35
C PHE A 686 6.97 8.56 -1.83
#